data_54597561814ff20edf6dc0a05af36531
#
_entry.id   54597561814ff20edf6dc0a05af36531
#
_cell.length_a   1.000
_cell.length_b   1.000
_cell.length_c   1.000
_cell.angle_alpha   90.00
_cell.angle_beta   90.00
_cell.angle_gamma   90.00
#
_symmetry.space_group_name_H-M   'P 1'
#
loop_
_entity.id
_entity.type
_entity.pdbx_description
1 polymer ?
#
loop_
_entity_poly.entity_id
_entity_poly.type
_entity_poly.pdbx_seq_one_letter_code
_entity_poly.pdbx_strand_id
1 'polypeptide(L)'
;LVGSEMCIRDRCAEYFPGLMSRISGIGVSGVQKKAEEIHAAAWQGATGVLPMGGFYKSRKTGETHAWKAQTMHMMQTACDRASFDLWKQYSARMQSNPPIHLRDLLAVKPIGDPVPLEEVESITAIRRRFVTPGMSLGALSPEAHKTLNVAMNRIGAKSDSGEGGEDPAHFHPEPNGDNPSAKIKQVASGRFGVTAEYLNQCEELEIKVAQGAKPGEGGQLPGMKVTDLIARLRHSTKGVTLISPPPHHDIYSIEDLAQLIYDLKQINPRCKVTVKLVASSGVGTIAAGVAKAEADVILISGHNGGTGASPATSIKFAGLPWEMGLTEAHQVLAMNNLRDRITLRTDGGLRTGRDIIMAAMMGAEEFGIGTAALIAMGCIMVRQCQSNTCPVGVCTQNEELRSKFTGSADKVVNLITFYAQEVREILASIGARSLDEIIGRADLLGQVSRGAEHLDDLDLNPLLIRVDGADTVVYDRDRPRNTVPDTLDAEIVRDAARFLQDGEKMQLSYSVQNTHRTVGTRISSHIVTKFGMRNALQEDHLTIKLTGSAGQSLGAFAAPGLKLQVSGDANDYVGKGLSGGMIVVRPAMTSPLVAADNTIIGNTVLYGATDGHLFASGRAGERFGVRNSGAKAVVEGCGSNGCEYMTGGIAVIPVSYTHLTLPTKA
;
A
#
# COMPACT_ATOMS: atom_id res chain seq x y z
N LEU A 1 -0.55 7.89 45.24
CA LEU A 1 -0.38 7.68 43.76
C LEU A 1 -1.44 8.40 42.93
N VAL A 2 -2.60 8.72 43.50
CA VAL A 2 -3.69 9.46 42.80
C VAL A 2 -3.36 10.96 42.62
N GLY A 3 -2.43 11.52 43.39
CA GLY A 3 -2.05 12.94 43.32
C GLY A 3 -1.11 13.30 42.14
N SER A 4 -0.36 12.34 41.58
CA SER A 4 0.58 12.62 40.50
C SER A 4 -0.10 12.70 39.11
N GLU A 5 -1.15 11.90 38.88
CA GLU A 5 -1.86 11.87 37.59
C GLU A 5 -2.67 13.18 37.36
N MET A 6 -3.30 13.72 38.39
CA MET A 6 -4.02 14.99 38.29
C MET A 6 -3.09 16.16 37.96
N CYS A 7 -1.90 16.22 38.55
CA CYS A 7 -0.93 17.28 38.29
C CYS A 7 -0.37 17.26 36.88
N ILE A 8 -0.22 16.08 36.26
CA ILE A 8 0.28 15.95 34.90
C ILE A 8 -0.78 16.37 33.87
N ARG A 9 -2.04 15.97 34.07
CA ARG A 9 -3.16 16.35 33.19
C ARG A 9 -3.43 17.86 33.25
N ASP A 10 -3.42 18.46 34.42
CA ASP A 10 -3.67 19.88 34.57
C ASP A 10 -2.57 20.73 33.94
N ARG A 11 -1.30 20.35 34.08
CA ARG A 11 -0.20 21.06 33.47
C ARG A 11 -0.15 20.88 31.94
N CYS A 12 -0.48 19.70 31.39
CA CYS A 12 -0.62 19.54 29.96
C CYS A 12 -1.76 20.40 29.41
N ALA A 13 -2.91 20.53 30.11
CA ALA A 13 -3.99 21.37 29.68
C ALA A 13 -3.63 22.87 29.75
N GLU A 14 -2.80 23.28 30.73
CA GLU A 14 -2.32 24.64 30.87
C GLU A 14 -1.34 25.08 29.79
N TYR A 15 -0.32 24.26 29.52
CA TYR A 15 0.77 24.61 28.59
C TYR A 15 0.56 24.11 27.17
N PHE A 16 -0.33 23.15 26.96
CA PHE A 16 -0.68 22.58 25.66
C PHE A 16 -2.20 22.48 25.50
N PRO A 17 -2.92 23.61 25.54
CA PRO A 17 -4.38 23.58 25.46
C PRO A 17 -4.86 22.98 24.14
N GLY A 18 -5.82 22.05 24.24
CA GLY A 18 -6.37 21.36 23.07
C GLY A 18 -5.52 20.21 22.52
N LEU A 19 -4.34 19.94 23.08
CA LEU A 19 -3.55 18.77 22.72
C LEU A 19 -4.10 17.55 23.46
N MET A 20 -4.72 16.64 22.71
CA MET A 20 -5.21 15.38 23.27
C MET A 20 -4.18 14.26 23.05
N SER A 21 -3.84 13.54 24.13
CA SER A 21 -3.10 12.29 24.05
C SER A 21 -4.00 11.13 24.45
N ARG A 22 -4.01 10.05 23.66
CA ARG A 22 -4.77 8.83 23.98
C ARG A 22 -4.07 7.94 24.99
N ILE A 23 -2.77 8.09 25.12
CA ILE A 23 -1.90 7.23 25.95
C ILE A 23 -1.12 7.99 27.00
N SER A 24 -1.61 9.21 27.38
CA SER A 24 -0.89 10.12 28.26
C SER A 24 0.50 10.53 27.70
N GLY A 25 1.51 10.68 28.54
CA GLY A 25 2.87 11.01 28.11
C GLY A 25 3.70 11.54 29.27
N ILE A 26 4.96 11.85 28.99
CA ILE A 26 5.93 12.32 29.99
C ILE A 26 5.60 13.71 30.60
N GLY A 27 4.62 14.41 30.03
CA GLY A 27 4.20 15.72 30.48
C GLY A 27 5.29 16.80 30.42
N VAL A 28 4.98 17.98 30.95
CA VAL A 28 5.93 19.11 30.99
C VAL A 28 7.15 18.79 31.87
N SER A 29 6.97 18.11 32.99
CA SER A 29 8.04 17.73 33.90
C SER A 29 9.04 16.75 33.26
N GLY A 30 8.55 15.79 32.46
CA GLY A 30 9.41 14.89 31.72
C GLY A 30 10.16 15.59 30.59
N VAL A 31 9.55 16.55 29.91
CA VAL A 31 10.20 17.40 28.90
C VAL A 31 11.29 18.25 29.57
N GLN A 32 11.00 18.84 30.71
CA GLN A 32 11.97 19.61 31.51
C GLN A 32 13.16 18.72 31.92
N LYS A 33 12.92 17.56 32.56
CA LYS A 33 13.95 16.62 32.97
C LYS A 33 14.86 16.24 31.78
N LYS A 34 14.28 15.95 30.65
CA LYS A 34 15.04 15.63 29.44
C LYS A 34 15.86 16.79 28.89
N ALA A 35 15.32 18.01 28.95
CA ALA A 35 16.07 19.21 28.58
C ALA A 35 17.25 19.46 29.53
N GLU A 36 17.07 19.26 30.84
CA GLU A 36 18.11 19.38 31.87
C GLU A 36 19.20 18.32 31.67
N GLU A 37 18.83 17.08 31.37
CA GLU A 37 19.78 15.99 31.06
C GLU A 37 20.64 16.33 29.81
N ILE A 38 20.02 16.84 28.75
CA ILE A 38 20.72 17.28 27.53
C ILE A 38 21.64 18.45 27.83
N HIS A 39 21.19 19.42 28.62
CA HIS A 39 21.97 20.59 29.06
C HIS A 39 23.19 20.14 29.89
N ALA A 40 22.97 19.31 30.91
CA ALA A 40 24.03 18.78 31.73
C ALA A 40 25.10 18.00 30.93
N ALA A 41 24.64 17.15 30.00
CA ALA A 41 25.53 16.41 29.11
C ALA A 41 26.37 17.33 28.19
N ALA A 42 25.80 18.45 27.73
CA ALA A 42 26.52 19.41 26.90
C ALA A 42 27.68 20.10 27.64
N TRP A 43 27.52 20.34 28.96
CA TRP A 43 28.56 20.94 29.81
C TRP A 43 29.56 19.95 30.36
N GLN A 44 29.20 18.68 30.52
CA GLN A 44 30.08 17.63 31.00
C GLN A 44 30.93 16.99 29.88
N GLY A 45 30.52 17.12 28.65
CA GLY A 45 31.14 16.49 27.48
C GLY A 45 32.17 17.41 26.79
N ALA A 46 33.43 17.31 27.12
CA ALA A 46 34.52 18.06 26.50
C ALA A 46 34.85 17.66 25.03
N THR A 47 34.03 16.91 24.34
CA THR A 47 34.39 16.33 23.05
C THR A 47 34.01 17.19 21.81
N GLY A 48 33.27 18.27 21.97
CA GLY A 48 32.85 19.14 20.86
C GLY A 48 31.97 18.48 19.77
N VAL A 49 31.62 17.20 19.94
CA VAL A 49 30.80 16.44 19.02
C VAL A 49 29.43 16.20 19.64
N LEU A 50 28.39 16.71 18.98
CA LEU A 50 27.01 16.45 19.40
C LEU A 50 26.70 14.96 19.33
N PRO A 51 25.87 14.42 20.26
CA PRO A 51 25.40 13.05 20.18
C PRO A 51 24.70 12.80 18.84
N MET A 52 25.17 11.83 18.09
CA MET A 52 24.51 11.42 16.85
C MET A 52 23.35 10.50 17.18
N GLY A 53 22.12 10.88 16.79
CA GLY A 53 20.95 10.07 17.01
C GLY A 53 21.10 8.61 16.56
N GLY A 54 20.63 7.66 17.35
CA GLY A 54 20.65 6.22 17.07
C GLY A 54 19.36 5.69 16.42
N PHE A 55 18.29 6.49 16.42
CA PHE A 55 16.97 6.06 15.95
C PHE A 55 16.95 5.67 14.47
N TYR A 56 17.51 6.48 13.59
CA TYR A 56 17.54 6.22 12.15
C TYR A 56 18.58 5.16 11.76
N LYS A 57 19.75 5.21 12.37
CA LYS A 57 20.89 4.33 12.12
C LYS A 57 21.55 3.97 13.46
N SER A 58 21.81 2.70 13.71
CA SER A 58 22.45 2.25 14.92
C SER A 58 23.80 2.98 15.15
N ARG A 59 23.99 3.53 16.33
CA ARG A 59 25.20 4.24 16.79
C ARG A 59 25.62 3.74 18.16
N LYS A 60 26.93 3.65 18.39
CA LYS A 60 27.49 3.11 19.65
C LYS A 60 27.07 3.94 20.88
N THR A 61 26.98 5.26 20.72
CA THR A 61 26.67 6.25 21.78
C THR A 61 25.34 6.96 21.55
N GLY A 62 24.50 6.49 20.61
CA GLY A 62 23.21 7.09 20.28
C GLY A 62 22.04 6.40 20.96
N GLU A 63 20.84 6.86 20.62
CA GLU A 63 19.57 6.25 21.03
C GLU A 63 19.53 4.75 20.68
N THR A 64 18.76 3.98 21.43
CA THR A 64 18.55 2.56 21.15
C THR A 64 17.90 2.36 19.78
N HIS A 65 18.55 1.60 18.92
CA HIS A 65 18.04 1.24 17.61
C HIS A 65 17.33 -0.12 17.66
N ALA A 66 16.21 -0.23 16.92
CA ALA A 66 15.42 -1.47 16.85
C ALA A 66 16.21 -2.68 16.33
N TRP A 67 17.19 -2.43 15.47
CA TRP A 67 18.03 -3.44 14.84
C TRP A 67 19.51 -3.16 15.15
N LYS A 68 20.11 -3.97 16.03
CA LYS A 68 21.53 -3.93 16.33
C LYS A 68 22.28 -4.90 15.42
N ALA A 69 23.55 -4.63 15.12
CA ALA A 69 24.37 -5.51 14.27
C ALA A 69 24.36 -6.96 14.74
N GLN A 70 24.45 -7.19 16.06
CA GLN A 70 24.40 -8.52 16.65
C GLN A 70 23.08 -9.24 16.37
N THR A 71 21.93 -8.59 16.58
CA THR A 71 20.62 -9.22 16.36
C THR A 71 20.34 -9.48 14.89
N MET A 72 20.80 -8.58 14.00
CA MET A 72 20.73 -8.83 12.55
C MET A 72 21.55 -10.04 12.14
N HIS A 73 22.78 -10.16 12.63
CA HIS A 73 23.63 -11.31 12.34
C HIS A 73 23.03 -12.63 12.88
N MET A 74 22.44 -12.61 14.07
CA MET A 74 21.77 -13.80 14.64
C MET A 74 20.60 -14.22 13.74
N MET A 75 19.75 -13.29 13.30
CA MET A 75 18.66 -13.58 12.38
C MET A 75 19.15 -14.13 11.03
N GLN A 76 20.13 -13.48 10.42
CA GLN A 76 20.73 -13.92 9.16
C GLN A 76 21.29 -15.34 9.28
N THR A 77 22.01 -15.62 10.37
CA THR A 77 22.57 -16.96 10.60
C THR A 77 21.48 -18.00 10.82
N ALA A 78 20.42 -17.67 11.56
CA ALA A 78 19.27 -18.56 11.73
C ALA A 78 18.62 -18.91 10.39
N CYS A 79 18.36 -17.89 9.56
CA CYS A 79 17.74 -18.09 8.25
C CYS A 79 18.65 -18.85 7.27
N ASP A 80 19.95 -18.58 7.29
CA ASP A 80 20.94 -19.23 6.42
C ASP A 80 21.11 -20.72 6.75
N ARG A 81 21.11 -21.06 8.04
CA ARG A 81 21.27 -22.42 8.54
C ARG A 81 19.97 -23.19 8.73
N ALA A 82 18.82 -22.59 8.40
CA ALA A 82 17.49 -23.14 8.67
C ALA A 82 17.31 -23.62 10.13
N SER A 83 17.89 -22.89 11.10
CA SER A 83 17.94 -23.27 12.52
C SER A 83 16.94 -22.51 13.36
N PHE A 84 15.89 -23.17 13.80
CA PHE A 84 14.89 -22.58 14.69
C PHE A 84 15.46 -22.31 16.11
N ASP A 85 16.43 -23.08 16.57
CA ASP A 85 17.09 -22.83 17.86
C ASP A 85 17.87 -21.52 17.86
N LEU A 86 18.54 -21.18 16.76
CA LEU A 86 19.18 -19.87 16.59
C LEU A 86 18.15 -18.75 16.50
N TRP A 87 16.99 -19.01 15.90
CA TRP A 87 15.86 -18.08 15.89
C TRP A 87 15.35 -17.81 17.31
N LYS A 88 15.18 -18.84 18.16
CA LYS A 88 14.77 -18.66 19.55
C LYS A 88 15.76 -17.78 20.33
N GLN A 89 17.06 -17.97 20.11
CA GLN A 89 18.07 -17.13 20.73
C GLN A 89 17.95 -15.67 20.25
N TYR A 90 17.71 -15.45 18.96
CA TYR A 90 17.45 -14.13 18.41
C TYR A 90 16.20 -13.50 19.05
N SER A 91 15.09 -14.22 19.11
CA SER A 91 13.83 -13.72 19.68
C SER A 91 13.99 -13.37 21.16
N ALA A 92 14.61 -14.23 21.96
CA ALA A 92 14.90 -13.96 23.37
C ALA A 92 15.78 -12.71 23.54
N ARG A 93 16.77 -12.53 22.65
CA ARG A 93 17.63 -11.33 22.67
C ARG A 93 16.85 -10.08 22.33
N MET A 94 15.89 -10.16 21.37
CA MET A 94 15.03 -9.02 21.02
C MET A 94 14.13 -8.60 22.19
N GLN A 95 13.59 -9.54 22.94
CA GLN A 95 12.75 -9.28 24.12
C GLN A 95 13.54 -8.67 25.29
N SER A 96 14.82 -8.98 25.41
CA SER A 96 15.70 -8.43 26.48
C SER A 96 16.22 -7.01 26.19
N ASN A 97 15.98 -6.46 24.99
CA ASN A 97 16.37 -5.09 24.69
C ASN A 97 15.54 -4.07 25.51
N PRO A 98 16.07 -2.86 25.75
CA PRO A 98 15.25 -1.75 26.27
C PRO A 98 14.01 -1.54 25.38
N PRO A 99 12.87 -1.16 25.96
CA PRO A 99 11.65 -0.92 25.22
C PRO A 99 11.80 0.26 24.26
N ILE A 100 11.31 0.12 23.03
CA ILE A 100 11.34 1.14 21.98
C ILE A 100 10.02 1.25 21.23
N HIS A 101 9.11 0.30 21.43
CA HIS A 101 7.77 0.31 20.85
C HIS A 101 6.75 0.15 21.98
N LEU A 102 5.51 0.63 21.75
CA LEU A 102 4.45 0.52 22.76
C LEU A 102 4.22 -0.92 23.19
N ARG A 103 4.23 -1.87 22.26
CA ARG A 103 4.09 -3.29 22.57
C ARG A 103 5.20 -3.89 23.44
N ASP A 104 6.34 -3.24 23.52
CA ASP A 104 7.43 -3.69 24.41
C ASP A 104 7.08 -3.44 25.91
N LEU A 105 6.04 -2.59 26.17
CA LEU A 105 5.46 -2.32 27.48
C LEU A 105 4.23 -3.18 27.79
N LEU A 106 3.91 -4.17 26.95
CA LEU A 106 2.77 -5.04 27.15
C LEU A 106 3.20 -6.47 27.45
N ALA A 107 2.40 -7.19 28.21
CA ALA A 107 2.54 -8.63 28.44
C ALA A 107 1.26 -9.36 27.99
N VAL A 108 1.43 -10.57 27.50
CA VAL A 108 0.33 -11.46 27.09
C VAL A 108 -0.14 -12.25 28.31
N LYS A 109 -1.45 -12.27 28.55
CA LYS A 109 -2.13 -13.10 29.57
C LYS A 109 -2.63 -14.40 28.91
N PRO A 110 -2.54 -15.55 29.59
CA PRO A 110 -3.07 -16.80 29.07
C PRO A 110 -4.62 -16.77 29.01
N ILE A 111 -5.19 -17.51 28.07
CA ILE A 111 -6.63 -17.75 27.97
C ILE A 111 -7.03 -18.91 28.88
N GLY A 112 -6.16 -19.89 29.01
CA GLY A 112 -6.35 -21.10 29.79
C GLY A 112 -5.03 -21.84 30.02
N ASP A 113 -5.13 -23.10 30.39
CA ASP A 113 -3.96 -23.96 30.53
C ASP A 113 -3.30 -24.21 29.18
N PRO A 114 -1.96 -24.41 29.16
CA PRO A 114 -1.23 -24.73 27.93
C PRO A 114 -1.82 -25.99 27.23
N VAL A 115 -1.90 -25.90 25.89
CA VAL A 115 -2.37 -27.01 25.05
C VAL A 115 -1.21 -27.69 24.30
N PRO A 116 -1.35 -28.96 23.91
CA PRO A 116 -0.36 -29.63 23.07
C PRO A 116 -0.17 -28.92 21.74
N LEU A 117 1.08 -28.84 21.25
CA LEU A 117 1.41 -28.14 20.01
C LEU A 117 0.70 -28.75 18.78
N GLU A 118 0.37 -30.04 18.85
CA GLU A 118 -0.35 -30.76 17.80
C GLU A 118 -1.79 -30.27 17.60
N GLU A 119 -2.39 -29.70 18.65
CA GLU A 119 -3.74 -29.15 18.62
C GLU A 119 -3.77 -27.72 18.04
N VAL A 120 -2.62 -27.06 17.92
CA VAL A 120 -2.52 -25.71 17.38
C VAL A 120 -2.46 -25.74 15.86
N GLU A 121 -3.12 -24.77 15.21
CA GLU A 121 -3.14 -24.62 13.76
C GLU A 121 -1.74 -24.77 13.13
N SER A 122 -1.69 -25.29 11.91
CA SER A 122 -0.43 -25.67 11.27
C SER A 122 0.41 -24.45 10.86
N ILE A 123 1.73 -24.64 10.76
CA ILE A 123 2.65 -23.64 10.19
C ILE A 123 2.15 -23.17 8.81
N THR A 124 1.62 -24.07 7.99
CA THR A 124 1.12 -23.75 6.65
C THR A 124 -0.09 -22.82 6.70
N ALA A 125 -0.99 -22.99 7.67
CA ALA A 125 -2.14 -22.10 7.85
C ALA A 125 -1.68 -20.70 8.30
N ILE A 126 -0.78 -20.62 9.28
CA ILE A 126 -0.25 -19.36 9.79
C ILE A 126 0.55 -18.60 8.72
N ARG A 127 1.40 -19.30 7.93
CA ARG A 127 2.22 -18.66 6.86
C ARG A 127 1.38 -17.90 5.84
N ARG A 128 0.18 -18.35 5.54
CA ARG A 128 -0.73 -17.70 4.57
C ARG A 128 -1.19 -16.31 5.01
N ARG A 129 -1.05 -15.98 6.29
CA ARG A 129 -1.39 -14.67 6.86
C ARG A 129 -0.26 -13.65 6.74
N PHE A 130 0.93 -14.06 6.27
CA PHE A 130 2.05 -13.14 6.11
C PHE A 130 2.10 -12.53 4.72
N VAL A 131 2.54 -11.27 4.70
CA VAL A 131 2.72 -10.47 3.49
C VAL A 131 4.08 -9.80 3.53
N THR A 132 4.84 -9.82 2.44
CA THR A 132 5.92 -8.84 2.28
C THR A 132 5.32 -7.56 1.69
N PRO A 133 5.26 -6.45 2.47
CA PRO A 133 4.58 -5.22 2.06
C PRO A 133 5.27 -4.54 0.89
N GLY A 134 4.59 -3.58 0.26
CA GLY A 134 5.04 -2.89 -0.95
C GLY A 134 6.44 -2.30 -0.86
N MET A 135 7.37 -2.91 -1.56
CA MET A 135 8.77 -2.49 -1.72
C MET A 135 9.09 -2.49 -3.21
N SER A 136 8.98 -1.33 -3.84
CA SER A 136 8.96 -1.20 -5.29
C SER A 136 10.24 -1.66 -5.99
N LEU A 137 10.08 -2.26 -7.17
CA LEU A 137 11.17 -2.43 -8.13
C LEU A 137 11.69 -1.05 -8.55
N GLY A 138 12.98 -0.84 -8.39
CA GLY A 138 13.64 0.46 -8.49
C GLY A 138 14.11 0.95 -7.13
N ALA A 139 13.32 0.90 -6.08
CA ALA A 139 13.81 1.03 -4.70
C ALA A 139 14.65 -0.19 -4.31
N LEU A 140 14.12 -1.39 -4.52
CA LEU A 140 14.88 -2.65 -4.48
C LEU A 140 15.58 -2.92 -5.81
N SER A 141 16.63 -3.73 -5.76
CA SER A 141 17.22 -4.35 -6.94
C SER A 141 16.25 -5.38 -7.56
N PRO A 142 16.34 -5.69 -8.86
CA PRO A 142 15.54 -6.73 -9.49
C PRO A 142 15.67 -8.08 -8.78
N GLU A 143 16.88 -8.43 -8.36
CA GLU A 143 17.18 -9.69 -7.66
C GLU A 143 16.45 -9.77 -6.33
N ALA A 144 16.51 -8.71 -5.51
CA ALA A 144 15.85 -8.68 -4.21
C ALA A 144 14.32 -8.71 -4.34
N HIS A 145 13.77 -7.95 -5.31
CA HIS A 145 12.33 -7.92 -5.57
C HIS A 145 11.81 -9.30 -6.00
N LYS A 146 12.47 -9.93 -6.98
CA LYS A 146 12.13 -11.27 -7.45
C LYS A 146 12.23 -12.31 -6.32
N THR A 147 13.28 -12.26 -5.52
CA THR A 147 13.49 -13.19 -4.39
C THR A 147 12.34 -13.18 -3.41
N LEU A 148 11.81 -12.00 -3.07
CA LEU A 148 10.63 -11.87 -2.19
C LEU A 148 9.40 -12.53 -2.80
N ASN A 149 9.10 -12.26 -4.06
CA ASN A 149 7.94 -12.81 -4.76
C ASN A 149 8.00 -14.34 -4.81
N VAL A 150 9.13 -14.88 -5.24
CA VAL A 150 9.35 -16.34 -5.31
C VAL A 150 9.19 -16.99 -3.94
N ALA A 151 9.82 -16.41 -2.91
CA ALA A 151 9.76 -16.97 -1.56
C ALA A 151 8.33 -17.06 -1.03
N MET A 152 7.58 -15.97 -1.14
CA MET A 152 6.21 -15.91 -0.64
C MET A 152 5.25 -16.81 -1.43
N ASN A 153 5.45 -16.91 -2.74
CA ASN A 153 4.66 -17.81 -3.59
C ASN A 153 4.90 -19.28 -3.22
N ARG A 154 6.15 -19.72 -2.96
CA ARG A 154 6.49 -21.09 -2.55
C ARG A 154 5.75 -21.56 -1.31
N ILE A 155 5.42 -20.65 -0.39
CA ILE A 155 4.77 -20.98 0.88
C ILE A 155 3.29 -20.64 0.94
N GLY A 156 2.69 -20.19 -0.18
CA GLY A 156 1.28 -19.81 -0.25
C GLY A 156 0.95 -18.47 0.43
N ALA A 157 1.96 -17.70 0.83
CA ALA A 157 1.85 -16.34 1.34
C ALA A 157 1.76 -15.31 0.19
N LYS A 158 1.78 -14.02 0.52
CA LYS A 158 1.64 -12.95 -0.47
C LYS A 158 2.85 -12.01 -0.45
N SER A 159 3.21 -11.49 -1.62
CA SER A 159 4.13 -10.36 -1.78
C SER A 159 3.44 -9.23 -2.51
N ASP A 160 3.84 -8.00 -2.23
CA ASP A 160 3.33 -6.77 -2.85
C ASP A 160 4.41 -6.18 -3.76
N SER A 161 4.05 -5.89 -5.01
CA SER A 161 4.93 -5.33 -6.03
C SER A 161 5.51 -3.96 -5.67
N GLY A 162 4.82 -3.19 -4.81
CA GLY A 162 5.09 -1.78 -4.61
C GLY A 162 4.70 -0.91 -5.82
N GLU A 163 4.90 0.40 -5.72
CA GLU A 163 4.42 1.42 -6.66
C GLU A 163 5.16 1.51 -8.02
N GLY A 164 5.99 0.56 -8.34
CA GLY A 164 6.88 0.65 -9.52
C GLY A 164 6.41 -0.09 -10.77
N GLY A 165 5.22 -0.67 -10.75
CA GLY A 165 4.85 -1.67 -11.75
C GLY A 165 5.65 -2.97 -11.56
N GLU A 166 5.52 -3.89 -12.47
CA GLU A 166 6.26 -5.15 -12.48
C GLU A 166 6.57 -5.57 -13.92
N ASP A 167 7.66 -6.31 -14.13
CA ASP A 167 8.02 -6.76 -15.48
C ASP A 167 7.03 -7.82 -15.97
N PRO A 168 6.35 -7.62 -17.10
CA PRO A 168 5.46 -8.62 -17.69
C PRO A 168 6.11 -9.99 -17.90
N ALA A 169 7.44 -10.04 -18.07
CA ALA A 169 8.18 -11.30 -18.14
C ALA A 169 8.06 -12.16 -16.86
N HIS A 170 7.70 -11.53 -15.73
CA HIS A 170 7.51 -12.21 -14.45
C HIS A 170 6.06 -12.70 -14.22
N PHE A 171 5.12 -12.40 -15.11
CA PHE A 171 3.72 -12.79 -14.90
C PHE A 171 3.44 -14.29 -15.07
N HIS A 172 4.42 -15.06 -15.52
CA HIS A 172 4.31 -16.50 -15.68
C HIS A 172 5.38 -17.23 -14.86
N PRO A 173 5.08 -18.44 -14.37
CA PRO A 173 6.07 -19.28 -13.70
C PRO A 173 7.28 -19.55 -14.56
N GLU A 174 8.45 -19.62 -13.93
CA GLU A 174 9.70 -19.99 -14.56
C GLU A 174 9.76 -21.51 -14.84
N PRO A 175 10.68 -21.99 -15.69
CA PRO A 175 10.80 -23.40 -16.00
C PRO A 175 11.07 -24.32 -14.80
N ASN A 176 11.65 -23.78 -13.73
CA ASN A 176 11.88 -24.48 -12.47
C ASN A 176 10.64 -24.55 -11.56
N GLY A 177 9.51 -23.98 -11.98
CA GLY A 177 8.27 -23.92 -11.22
C GLY A 177 8.14 -22.72 -10.29
N ASP A 178 9.15 -21.88 -10.14
CA ASP A 178 9.08 -20.66 -9.34
C ASP A 178 8.19 -19.62 -10.01
N ASN A 179 7.36 -18.96 -9.20
CA ASN A 179 6.54 -17.85 -9.68
C ASN A 179 7.11 -16.51 -9.17
N PRO A 180 7.68 -15.69 -10.06
CA PRO A 180 8.25 -14.38 -9.70
C PRO A 180 7.23 -13.25 -9.65
N SER A 181 5.95 -13.49 -9.97
CA SER A 181 4.89 -12.48 -9.93
C SER A 181 4.43 -12.20 -8.50
N ALA A 182 4.32 -10.94 -8.13
CA ALA A 182 3.71 -10.55 -6.88
C ALA A 182 2.20 -10.81 -6.90
N LYS A 183 1.65 -11.41 -5.84
CA LYS A 183 0.20 -11.65 -5.71
C LYS A 183 -0.59 -10.38 -5.44
N ILE A 184 0.03 -9.39 -4.82
CA ILE A 184 -0.55 -8.07 -4.58
C ILE A 184 0.09 -7.09 -5.56
N LYS A 185 -0.73 -6.34 -6.29
CA LYS A 185 -0.29 -5.28 -7.19
C LYS A 185 -0.69 -3.92 -6.62
N GLN A 186 0.30 -3.04 -6.42
CA GLN A 186 0.05 -1.74 -5.79
C GLN A 186 -0.34 -0.66 -6.81
N VAL A 187 -1.36 0.10 -6.46
CA VAL A 187 -1.85 1.29 -7.19
C VAL A 187 -1.60 2.51 -6.32
N ALA A 188 -0.55 3.27 -6.61
CA ALA A 188 -0.19 4.50 -5.91
C ALA A 188 -0.62 5.73 -6.70
N SER A 189 -0.52 6.91 -6.09
CA SER A 189 -0.87 8.19 -6.73
C SER A 189 -0.09 8.49 -8.01
N GLY A 190 1.17 8.00 -8.10
CA GLY A 190 1.99 8.12 -9.30
C GLY A 190 1.56 7.26 -10.47
N ARG A 191 0.73 6.23 -10.25
CA ARG A 191 0.22 5.29 -11.28
C ARG A 191 1.31 4.68 -12.17
N PHE A 192 2.55 4.57 -11.70
CA PHE A 192 3.66 4.04 -12.47
C PHE A 192 3.45 2.57 -12.83
N GLY A 193 3.42 2.27 -14.13
CA GLY A 193 3.27 0.90 -14.64
C GLY A 193 1.91 0.25 -14.38
N VAL A 194 0.89 1.02 -14.00
CA VAL A 194 -0.47 0.53 -13.75
C VAL A 194 -1.21 0.39 -15.08
N THR A 195 -0.98 -0.72 -15.77
CA THR A 195 -1.63 -1.08 -17.03
C THR A 195 -2.77 -2.08 -16.80
N ALA A 196 -3.64 -2.25 -17.77
CA ALA A 196 -4.70 -3.26 -17.73
C ALA A 196 -4.13 -4.68 -17.54
N GLU A 197 -2.98 -4.99 -18.14
CA GLU A 197 -2.29 -6.28 -17.97
C GLU A 197 -1.82 -6.48 -16.52
N TYR A 198 -1.13 -5.48 -15.96
CA TYR A 198 -0.66 -5.50 -14.58
C TYR A 198 -1.82 -5.75 -13.60
N LEU A 199 -2.94 -5.05 -13.77
CA LEU A 199 -4.10 -5.18 -12.90
C LEU A 199 -4.79 -6.55 -12.98
N ASN A 200 -4.68 -7.25 -14.11
CA ASN A 200 -5.23 -8.59 -14.28
C ASN A 200 -4.35 -9.74 -13.76
N GLN A 201 -3.07 -9.46 -13.43
CA GLN A 201 -2.09 -10.47 -13.03
C GLN A 201 -1.90 -10.55 -11.50
N CYS A 202 -2.99 -10.52 -10.73
CA CYS A 202 -2.91 -10.55 -9.27
C CYS A 202 -4.14 -11.18 -8.61
N GLU A 203 -3.97 -11.54 -7.34
CA GLU A 203 -5.04 -11.97 -6.45
C GLU A 203 -5.61 -10.79 -5.65
N GLU A 204 -4.83 -9.68 -5.51
CA GLU A 204 -5.18 -8.51 -4.71
C GLU A 204 -4.60 -7.23 -5.31
N LEU A 205 -5.39 -6.16 -5.29
CA LEU A 205 -4.99 -4.81 -5.70
C LEU A 205 -4.93 -3.90 -4.47
N GLU A 206 -3.77 -3.29 -4.20
CA GLU A 206 -3.59 -2.40 -3.06
C GLU A 206 -3.60 -0.93 -3.49
N ILE A 207 -4.62 -0.17 -3.06
CA ILE A 207 -4.65 1.29 -3.17
C ILE A 207 -3.78 1.87 -2.06
N LYS A 208 -2.62 2.43 -2.42
CA LYS A 208 -1.71 3.05 -1.47
C LYS A 208 -2.06 4.52 -1.27
N VAL A 209 -2.75 4.85 -0.18
CA VAL A 209 -3.07 6.24 0.16
C VAL A 209 -1.84 6.97 0.68
N ALA A 210 -1.05 6.35 1.56
CA ALA A 210 0.17 6.94 2.13
C ALA A 210 1.15 5.86 2.64
N GLN A 211 2.29 6.30 3.20
CA GLN A 211 3.29 5.46 3.85
C GLN A 211 3.41 5.83 5.33
N GLY A 212 3.48 4.83 6.21
CA GLY A 212 3.51 5.04 7.66
C GLY A 212 4.67 5.90 8.16
N ALA A 213 5.85 5.77 7.57
CA ALA A 213 7.05 6.53 7.98
C ALA A 213 7.04 8.01 7.55
N LYS A 214 6.23 8.37 6.57
CA LYS A 214 6.16 9.74 6.02
C LYS A 214 4.77 10.08 5.49
N PRO A 215 3.75 10.10 6.37
CA PRO A 215 2.40 10.47 5.96
C PRO A 215 2.39 11.87 5.34
N GLY A 216 1.71 12.03 4.19
CA GLY A 216 1.56 13.30 3.52
C GLY A 216 2.74 13.76 2.63
N GLU A 217 3.85 13.00 2.54
CA GLU A 217 5.00 13.38 1.70
C GLU A 217 5.00 12.73 0.29
N GLY A 218 4.22 11.68 0.10
CA GLY A 218 4.21 10.90 -1.13
C GLY A 218 5.45 10.01 -1.32
N GLY A 219 5.60 9.45 -2.53
CA GLY A 219 6.70 8.57 -2.93
C GLY A 219 7.75 9.29 -3.79
N GLN A 220 8.99 8.81 -3.74
CA GLN A 220 10.09 9.35 -4.55
C GLN A 220 11.05 8.23 -4.96
N LEU A 221 11.48 8.25 -6.23
CA LEU A 221 12.60 7.47 -6.71
C LEU A 221 13.65 8.40 -7.34
N PRO A 222 14.88 8.48 -6.79
CA PRO A 222 15.93 9.35 -7.33
C PRO A 222 16.29 8.98 -8.77
N GLY A 223 16.58 9.98 -9.62
CA GLY A 223 16.89 9.79 -11.04
C GLY A 223 18.04 8.82 -11.29
N MET A 224 19.06 8.78 -10.40
CA MET A 224 20.18 7.83 -10.49
C MET A 224 19.75 6.34 -10.39
N LYS A 225 18.54 6.05 -9.92
CA LYS A 225 17.94 4.72 -9.88
C LYS A 225 17.03 4.43 -11.06
N VAL A 226 16.71 5.44 -11.87
CA VAL A 226 15.83 5.29 -13.04
C VAL A 226 16.67 4.86 -14.22
N THR A 227 16.98 3.55 -14.28
CA THR A 227 17.67 2.87 -15.39
C THR A 227 16.71 2.69 -16.57
N ASP A 228 17.20 2.17 -17.70
CA ASP A 228 16.35 1.85 -18.87
C ASP A 228 15.23 0.87 -18.50
N LEU A 229 15.53 -0.16 -17.70
CA LEU A 229 14.52 -1.10 -17.18
C LEU A 229 13.44 -0.37 -16.37
N ILE A 230 13.85 0.43 -15.39
CA ILE A 230 12.91 1.13 -14.51
C ILE A 230 12.11 2.17 -15.29
N ALA A 231 12.73 2.89 -16.21
CA ALA A 231 12.04 3.87 -17.06
C ALA A 231 10.96 3.18 -17.91
N ARG A 232 11.28 2.04 -18.54
CA ARG A 232 10.34 1.24 -19.32
C ARG A 232 9.15 0.77 -18.47
N LEU A 233 9.41 0.17 -17.29
CA LEU A 233 8.36 -0.38 -16.43
C LEU A 233 7.45 0.69 -15.84
N ARG A 234 7.99 1.88 -15.59
CA ARG A 234 7.25 3.02 -15.02
C ARG A 234 6.66 3.96 -16.06
N HIS A 235 6.83 3.67 -17.35
CA HIS A 235 6.46 4.57 -18.45
C HIS A 235 6.99 5.98 -18.22
N SER A 236 8.31 6.13 -18.06
CA SER A 236 8.98 7.38 -17.69
C SER A 236 10.31 7.55 -18.41
N THR A 237 11.01 8.67 -18.15
CA THR A 237 12.29 8.98 -18.77
C THR A 237 13.44 8.55 -17.87
N LYS A 238 14.44 7.85 -18.46
CA LYS A 238 15.68 7.46 -17.78
C LYS A 238 16.39 8.66 -17.15
N GLY A 239 16.89 8.49 -15.93
CA GLY A 239 17.68 9.49 -15.23
C GLY A 239 16.88 10.62 -14.58
N VAL A 240 15.57 10.70 -14.81
CA VAL A 240 14.69 11.71 -14.21
C VAL A 240 14.14 11.21 -12.88
N THR A 241 14.18 12.06 -11.84
CA THR A 241 13.58 11.73 -10.55
C THR A 241 12.07 11.57 -10.68
N LEU A 242 11.52 10.47 -10.16
CA LEU A 242 10.11 10.18 -10.21
C LEU A 242 9.45 10.48 -8.85
N ILE A 243 8.31 11.17 -8.90
CA ILE A 243 7.54 11.58 -7.73
C ILE A 243 6.14 10.98 -7.83
N SER A 244 5.71 10.28 -6.77
CA SER A 244 4.32 10.00 -6.50
C SER A 244 3.79 11.10 -5.61
N PRO A 245 2.92 12.01 -6.09
CA PRO A 245 2.41 13.10 -5.27
C PRO A 245 1.60 12.56 -4.07
N PRO A 246 1.50 13.30 -2.96
CA PRO A 246 0.72 12.85 -1.79
C PRO A 246 -0.72 12.48 -2.12
N PRO A 247 -1.52 13.30 -2.83
CA PRO A 247 -2.89 12.95 -3.16
C PRO A 247 -2.99 12.05 -4.39
N HIS A 248 -3.95 11.13 -4.38
CA HIS A 248 -4.51 10.58 -5.60
C HIS A 248 -5.46 11.63 -6.19
N HIS A 249 -5.29 11.98 -7.46
CA HIS A 249 -6.11 13.02 -8.10
C HIS A 249 -7.54 12.55 -8.45
N ASP A 250 -7.86 11.30 -8.16
CA ASP A 250 -9.19 10.71 -8.26
C ASP A 250 -9.78 10.32 -6.90
N ILE A 251 -9.23 10.83 -5.78
CA ILE A 251 -9.73 10.58 -4.43
C ILE A 251 -9.70 11.88 -3.61
N TYR A 252 -10.83 12.53 -3.49
CA TYR A 252 -11.04 13.70 -2.64
C TYR A 252 -12.12 13.48 -1.57
N SER A 253 -12.86 12.37 -1.68
CA SER A 253 -13.88 11.95 -0.73
C SER A 253 -13.89 10.42 -0.61
N ILE A 254 -14.69 9.89 0.33
CA ILE A 254 -14.89 8.44 0.47
C ILE A 254 -15.64 7.85 -0.73
N GLU A 255 -16.50 8.63 -1.36
CA GLU A 255 -17.25 8.26 -2.56
C GLU A 255 -16.32 8.11 -3.77
N ASP A 256 -15.33 8.97 -3.91
CA ASP A 256 -14.29 8.85 -4.94
C ASP A 256 -13.44 7.60 -4.73
N LEU A 257 -13.10 7.28 -3.47
CA LEU A 257 -12.41 6.03 -3.14
C LEU A 257 -13.28 4.82 -3.51
N ALA A 258 -14.59 4.88 -3.22
CA ALA A 258 -15.54 3.83 -3.63
C ALA A 258 -15.58 3.68 -5.15
N GLN A 259 -15.49 4.78 -5.90
CA GLN A 259 -15.41 4.74 -7.37
C GLN A 259 -14.11 4.06 -7.84
N LEU A 260 -12.96 4.37 -7.23
CA LEU A 260 -11.70 3.70 -7.59
C LEU A 260 -11.73 2.21 -7.24
N ILE A 261 -12.28 1.83 -6.08
CA ILE A 261 -12.48 0.42 -5.71
C ILE A 261 -13.36 -0.28 -6.76
N TYR A 262 -14.44 0.36 -7.17
CA TYR A 262 -15.33 -0.14 -8.20
C TYR A 262 -14.60 -0.31 -9.55
N ASP A 263 -13.83 0.69 -10.00
CA ASP A 263 -13.02 0.62 -11.23
C ASP A 263 -12.06 -0.57 -11.22
N LEU A 264 -11.36 -0.77 -10.09
CA LEU A 264 -10.42 -1.87 -9.93
C LEU A 264 -11.11 -3.24 -9.91
N LYS A 265 -12.30 -3.33 -9.32
CA LYS A 265 -13.11 -4.56 -9.36
C LYS A 265 -13.72 -4.83 -10.75
N GLN A 266 -13.93 -3.81 -11.57
CA GLN A 266 -14.34 -4.01 -12.96
C GLN A 266 -13.20 -4.54 -13.84
N ILE A 267 -11.97 -4.01 -13.68
CA ILE A 267 -10.82 -4.51 -14.47
C ILE A 267 -10.35 -5.88 -14.01
N ASN A 268 -10.48 -6.22 -12.74
CA ASN A 268 -10.21 -7.56 -12.23
C ASN A 268 -11.30 -8.03 -11.25
N PRO A 269 -12.42 -8.57 -11.75
CA PRO A 269 -13.54 -8.96 -10.89
C PRO A 269 -13.22 -10.06 -9.86
N ARG A 270 -12.09 -10.77 -10.03
CA ARG A 270 -11.67 -11.86 -9.15
C ARG A 270 -10.78 -11.40 -8.00
N CYS A 271 -10.14 -10.23 -8.13
CA CYS A 271 -9.19 -9.76 -7.13
C CYS A 271 -9.89 -9.19 -5.89
N LYS A 272 -9.21 -9.25 -4.75
CA LYS A 272 -9.55 -8.43 -3.58
C LYS A 272 -9.02 -7.03 -3.77
N VAL A 273 -9.67 -6.03 -3.18
CA VAL A 273 -9.16 -4.66 -3.14
C VAL A 273 -8.79 -4.30 -1.71
N THR A 274 -7.53 -3.95 -1.51
CA THR A 274 -6.97 -3.47 -0.25
C THR A 274 -6.83 -1.96 -0.29
N VAL A 275 -7.15 -1.30 0.81
CA VAL A 275 -6.84 0.11 1.01
C VAL A 275 -5.79 0.24 2.11
N LYS A 276 -4.61 0.76 1.74
CA LYS A 276 -3.53 1.03 2.68
C LYS A 276 -3.68 2.41 3.28
N LEU A 277 -3.98 2.43 4.57
CA LEU A 277 -4.02 3.60 5.43
C LEU A 277 -2.77 3.67 6.31
N VAL A 278 -2.54 4.81 6.93
CA VAL A 278 -1.48 4.98 7.94
C VAL A 278 -2.09 5.17 9.31
N ALA A 279 -1.38 4.69 10.33
CA ALA A 279 -1.75 4.95 11.72
C ALA A 279 -1.76 6.46 11.97
N SER A 280 -2.93 7.01 12.25
CA SER A 280 -3.16 8.43 12.53
C SER A 280 -4.37 8.57 13.44
N SER A 281 -4.52 9.72 14.06
CA SER A 281 -5.75 10.03 14.83
C SER A 281 -6.94 10.09 13.89
N GLY A 282 -8.04 9.43 14.24
CA GLY A 282 -9.26 9.37 13.42
C GLY A 282 -9.23 8.30 12.32
N VAL A 283 -8.18 7.46 12.23
CA VAL A 283 -8.08 6.40 11.21
C VAL A 283 -9.23 5.39 11.31
N GLY A 284 -9.82 5.20 12.49
CA GLY A 284 -10.99 4.34 12.67
C GLY A 284 -12.21 4.82 11.90
N THR A 285 -12.47 6.12 11.86
CA THR A 285 -13.57 6.71 11.07
C THR A 285 -13.30 6.51 9.56
N ILE A 286 -12.05 6.69 9.13
CA ILE A 286 -11.66 6.44 7.74
C ILE A 286 -11.83 4.95 7.40
N ALA A 287 -11.42 4.05 8.30
CA ALA A 287 -11.58 2.61 8.12
C ALA A 287 -13.07 2.21 7.97
N ALA A 288 -13.96 2.81 8.75
CA ALA A 288 -15.41 2.59 8.60
C ALA A 288 -15.92 3.06 7.23
N GLY A 289 -15.44 4.20 6.74
CA GLY A 289 -15.73 4.67 5.39
C GLY A 289 -15.22 3.72 4.32
N VAL A 290 -14.00 3.24 4.45
CA VAL A 290 -13.39 2.26 3.51
C VAL A 290 -14.15 0.93 3.48
N ALA A 291 -14.61 0.45 4.64
CA ALA A 291 -15.45 -0.74 4.72
C ALA A 291 -16.80 -0.55 4.00
N LYS A 292 -17.43 0.63 4.15
CA LYS A 292 -18.66 0.99 3.44
C LYS A 292 -18.43 1.21 1.93
N ALA A 293 -17.22 1.62 1.54
CA ALA A 293 -16.81 1.74 0.14
C ALA A 293 -16.50 0.39 -0.52
N GLU A 294 -16.75 -0.72 0.19
CA GLU A 294 -16.64 -2.09 -0.30
C GLU A 294 -15.21 -2.59 -0.61
N ALA A 295 -14.22 -2.07 0.09
CA ALA A 295 -12.90 -2.70 0.14
C ALA A 295 -13.00 -4.09 0.80
N ASP A 296 -12.06 -4.98 0.49
CA ASP A 296 -11.99 -6.31 1.08
C ASP A 296 -10.96 -6.38 2.24
N VAL A 297 -9.93 -5.56 2.18
CA VAL A 297 -8.85 -5.51 3.18
C VAL A 297 -8.51 -4.06 3.53
N ILE A 298 -8.23 -3.80 4.78
CA ILE A 298 -7.64 -2.53 5.24
C ILE A 298 -6.28 -2.83 5.84
N LEU A 299 -5.23 -2.19 5.30
CA LEU A 299 -3.89 -2.22 5.87
C LEU A 299 -3.66 -0.95 6.70
N ILE A 300 -3.36 -1.09 7.98
CA ILE A 300 -2.92 -0.01 8.87
C ILE A 300 -1.40 -0.06 8.99
N SER A 301 -0.72 0.89 8.38
CA SER A 301 0.75 0.98 8.35
C SER A 301 1.27 1.87 9.47
N GLY A 302 2.21 1.36 10.28
CA GLY A 302 2.85 2.12 11.35
C GLY A 302 4.06 2.93 10.89
N HIS A 303 4.57 3.82 11.78
CA HIS A 303 5.67 4.75 11.51
C HIS A 303 6.99 4.10 11.05
N ASN A 304 7.16 2.81 11.24
CA ASN A 304 8.33 2.05 10.75
C ASN A 304 8.16 1.50 9.32
N GLY A 305 7.01 1.72 8.69
CA GLY A 305 6.70 1.24 7.34
C GLY A 305 7.11 2.23 6.26
N GLY A 306 7.91 1.79 5.27
CA GLY A 306 8.28 2.61 4.10
C GLY A 306 9.45 3.57 4.34
N THR A 307 10.50 3.11 5.00
CA THR A 307 11.65 3.94 5.43
C THR A 307 12.76 4.12 4.39
N GLY A 308 12.71 3.48 3.23
CA GLY A 308 13.82 3.44 2.28
C GLY A 308 14.23 4.80 1.71
N ALA A 309 13.28 5.67 1.40
CA ALA A 309 13.49 7.02 0.84
C ALA A 309 12.92 8.12 1.75
N SER A 310 12.73 7.83 3.04
CA SER A 310 12.16 8.79 3.99
C SER A 310 13.27 9.59 4.68
N PRO A 311 13.11 10.91 4.88
CA PRO A 311 14.00 11.71 5.71
C PRO A 311 14.07 11.17 7.15
N ALA A 312 15.23 11.31 7.80
CA ALA A 312 15.41 10.84 9.17
C ALA A 312 14.45 11.49 10.17
N THR A 313 14.12 12.76 9.95
CA THR A 313 13.15 13.52 10.74
C THR A 313 11.73 12.98 10.60
N SER A 314 11.30 12.66 9.38
CA SER A 314 9.97 12.08 9.13
C SER A 314 9.84 10.70 9.79
N ILE A 315 10.84 9.83 9.65
CA ILE A 315 10.84 8.51 10.29
C ILE A 315 10.70 8.61 11.82
N LYS A 316 11.30 9.64 12.43
CA LYS A 316 11.28 9.81 13.88
C LYS A 316 10.00 10.46 14.39
N PHE A 317 9.41 11.41 13.63
CA PHE A 317 8.43 12.34 14.17
C PHE A 317 7.08 12.39 13.43
N ALA A 318 7.00 11.90 12.19
CA ALA A 318 5.81 12.13 11.37
C ALA A 318 4.70 11.09 11.55
N GLY A 319 5.03 9.81 11.70
CA GLY A 319 4.07 8.72 11.77
C GLY A 319 3.76 8.28 13.21
N LEU A 320 2.62 7.60 13.39
CA LEU A 320 2.24 6.98 14.65
C LEU A 320 2.55 5.48 14.67
N PRO A 321 2.70 4.88 15.86
CA PRO A 321 2.79 3.42 16.01
C PRO A 321 1.54 2.72 15.49
N TRP A 322 1.72 1.58 14.82
CA TRP A 322 0.59 0.79 14.33
C TRP A 322 -0.34 0.32 15.45
N GLU A 323 0.19 0.12 16.65
CA GLU A 323 -0.57 -0.27 17.83
C GLU A 323 -1.75 0.69 18.10
N MET A 324 -1.52 1.98 17.93
CA MET A 324 -2.56 3.00 18.11
C MET A 324 -3.60 2.98 16.98
N GLY A 325 -3.13 2.94 15.73
CA GLY A 325 -4.03 2.99 14.57
C GLY A 325 -4.83 1.71 14.37
N LEU A 326 -4.21 0.56 14.60
CA LEU A 326 -4.85 -0.74 14.45
C LEU A 326 -5.98 -0.94 15.47
N THR A 327 -5.72 -0.66 16.76
CA THR A 327 -6.74 -0.79 17.80
C THR A 327 -7.90 0.16 17.57
N GLU A 328 -7.63 1.40 17.15
CA GLU A 328 -8.69 2.35 16.79
C GLU A 328 -9.53 1.84 15.63
N ALA A 329 -8.90 1.39 14.55
CA ALA A 329 -9.62 0.86 13.39
C ALA A 329 -10.47 -0.37 13.77
N HIS A 330 -9.89 -1.30 14.51
CA HIS A 330 -10.59 -2.50 14.98
C HIS A 330 -11.82 -2.14 15.84
N GLN A 331 -11.64 -1.27 16.84
CA GLN A 331 -12.72 -0.84 17.76
C GLN A 331 -13.85 -0.16 16.98
N VAL A 332 -13.53 0.82 16.10
CA VAL A 332 -14.56 1.55 15.36
C VAL A 332 -15.30 0.65 14.38
N LEU A 333 -14.60 -0.26 13.68
CA LEU A 333 -15.25 -1.25 12.81
C LEU A 333 -16.20 -2.17 13.60
N ALA A 334 -15.78 -2.65 14.77
CA ALA A 334 -16.60 -3.50 15.65
C ALA A 334 -17.84 -2.74 16.16
N MET A 335 -17.66 -1.51 16.66
CA MET A 335 -18.77 -0.66 17.16
C MET A 335 -19.82 -0.35 16.07
N ASN A 336 -19.43 -0.37 14.81
CA ASN A 336 -20.33 -0.08 13.67
C ASN A 336 -20.83 -1.34 12.95
N ASN A 337 -20.58 -2.54 13.46
CA ASN A 337 -20.92 -3.82 12.83
C ASN A 337 -20.37 -3.95 11.40
N LEU A 338 -19.14 -3.47 11.20
CA LEU A 338 -18.42 -3.51 9.92
C LEU A 338 -17.22 -4.46 9.96
N ARG A 339 -16.87 -4.99 11.14
CA ARG A 339 -15.64 -5.73 11.35
C ARG A 339 -15.62 -7.06 10.58
N ASP A 340 -16.76 -7.71 10.47
CA ASP A 340 -16.97 -8.95 9.73
C ASP A 340 -16.79 -8.80 8.20
N ARG A 341 -16.87 -7.56 7.69
CA ARG A 341 -16.76 -7.26 6.25
C ARG A 341 -15.32 -7.12 5.78
N ILE A 342 -14.38 -6.88 6.69
CA ILE A 342 -13.03 -6.43 6.39
C ILE A 342 -11.99 -7.34 7.03
N THR A 343 -11.01 -7.77 6.24
CA THR A 343 -9.76 -8.30 6.78
C THR A 343 -8.87 -7.13 7.21
N LEU A 344 -8.43 -7.10 8.47
CA LEU A 344 -7.46 -6.13 8.94
C LEU A 344 -6.04 -6.65 8.79
N ARG A 345 -5.17 -5.84 8.18
CA ARG A 345 -3.74 -6.09 8.04
C ARG A 345 -2.96 -4.98 8.74
N THR A 346 -1.79 -5.31 9.29
CA THR A 346 -0.87 -4.29 9.81
C THR A 346 0.56 -4.55 9.38
N ASP A 347 1.34 -3.47 9.24
CA ASP A 347 2.78 -3.49 9.02
C ASP A 347 3.49 -2.39 9.84
N GLY A 348 4.82 -2.44 9.86
CA GLY A 348 5.64 -1.43 10.51
C GLY A 348 6.45 -1.98 11.69
N GLY A 349 7.46 -2.79 11.40
CA GLY A 349 8.47 -3.19 12.37
C GLY A 349 8.12 -4.40 13.22
N LEU A 350 7.36 -5.35 12.70
CA LEU A 350 7.15 -6.65 13.31
C LEU A 350 8.45 -7.46 13.26
N ARG A 351 8.97 -7.95 14.40
CA ARG A 351 10.31 -8.52 14.55
C ARG A 351 10.35 -9.97 15.02
N THR A 352 9.33 -10.42 15.73
CA THR A 352 9.25 -11.77 16.34
C THR A 352 7.82 -12.30 16.31
N GLY A 353 7.61 -13.58 16.57
CA GLY A 353 6.27 -14.16 16.70
C GLY A 353 5.44 -13.52 17.82
N ARG A 354 6.08 -13.02 18.88
CA ARG A 354 5.40 -12.24 19.93
C ARG A 354 4.76 -10.96 19.38
N ASP A 355 5.43 -10.26 18.46
CA ASP A 355 4.85 -9.05 17.83
C ASP A 355 3.60 -9.42 17.01
N ILE A 356 3.59 -10.59 16.38
CA ILE A 356 2.44 -11.12 15.63
C ILE A 356 1.25 -11.41 16.55
N ILE A 357 1.49 -12.10 17.68
CA ILE A 357 0.47 -12.38 18.69
C ILE A 357 -0.17 -11.08 19.20
N MET A 358 0.66 -10.08 19.52
CA MET A 358 0.16 -8.78 19.98
C MET A 358 -0.65 -8.05 18.90
N ALA A 359 -0.19 -8.08 17.66
CA ALA A 359 -0.93 -7.49 16.55
C ALA A 359 -2.27 -8.21 16.33
N ALA A 360 -2.32 -9.54 16.46
CA ALA A 360 -3.57 -10.30 16.40
C ALA A 360 -4.52 -9.90 17.54
N MET A 361 -4.05 -9.86 18.78
CA MET A 361 -4.86 -9.42 19.92
C MET A 361 -5.38 -8.00 19.77
N MET A 362 -4.67 -7.12 19.04
CA MET A 362 -5.09 -5.76 18.70
C MET A 362 -5.98 -5.68 17.45
N GLY A 363 -6.29 -6.82 16.81
CA GLY A 363 -7.28 -6.91 15.74
C GLY A 363 -6.75 -7.27 14.36
N ALA A 364 -5.44 -7.47 14.16
CA ALA A 364 -4.91 -7.85 12.85
C ALA A 364 -5.14 -9.33 12.53
N GLU A 365 -5.46 -9.64 11.29
CA GLU A 365 -5.61 -10.99 10.74
C GLU A 365 -4.48 -11.35 9.76
N GLU A 366 -3.85 -10.34 9.14
CA GLU A 366 -2.71 -10.48 8.26
C GLU A 366 -1.56 -9.54 8.68
N PHE A 367 -0.32 -9.96 8.42
CA PHE A 367 0.88 -9.34 9.01
C PHE A 367 1.94 -9.04 7.96
N GLY A 368 2.35 -7.76 7.87
CA GLY A 368 3.33 -7.28 6.91
C GLY A 368 4.77 -7.35 7.46
N ILE A 369 5.64 -8.15 6.83
CA ILE A 369 7.03 -8.36 7.22
C ILE A 369 7.95 -7.78 6.14
N GLY A 370 8.40 -6.53 6.33
CA GLY A 370 9.28 -5.84 5.38
C GLY A 370 10.75 -5.90 5.77
N THR A 371 11.14 -5.09 6.76
CA THR A 371 12.54 -4.94 7.17
C THR A 371 13.21 -6.26 7.55
N ALA A 372 12.51 -7.14 8.28
CA ALA A 372 13.05 -8.45 8.65
C ALA A 372 13.31 -9.32 7.41
N ALA A 373 12.44 -9.30 6.40
CA ALA A 373 12.66 -10.01 5.15
C ALA A 373 13.89 -9.50 4.39
N LEU A 374 14.10 -8.17 4.35
CA LEU A 374 15.32 -7.59 3.78
C LEU A 374 16.57 -7.99 4.55
N ILE A 375 16.51 -8.03 5.89
CA ILE A 375 17.64 -8.46 6.74
C ILE A 375 17.96 -9.94 6.46
N ALA A 376 16.98 -10.81 6.38
CA ALA A 376 17.19 -12.22 6.03
C ALA A 376 17.90 -12.39 4.69
N MET A 377 17.65 -11.49 3.73
CA MET A 377 18.33 -11.46 2.43
C MET A 377 19.71 -10.77 2.43
N GLY A 378 20.22 -10.36 3.60
CA GLY A 378 21.54 -9.77 3.73
C GLY A 378 21.58 -8.25 3.94
N CYS A 379 20.46 -7.57 4.17
CA CYS A 379 20.46 -6.15 4.52
C CYS A 379 21.15 -5.92 5.87
N ILE A 380 22.07 -4.96 5.91
CA ILE A 380 22.86 -4.59 7.11
C ILE A 380 22.44 -3.24 7.73
N MET A 381 21.29 -2.71 7.33
CA MET A 381 20.71 -1.46 7.84
C MET A 381 21.68 -0.26 7.82
N VAL A 382 22.57 -0.22 6.83
CA VAL A 382 23.54 0.88 6.64
C VAL A 382 22.86 2.19 6.20
N ARG A 383 21.57 2.13 5.82
CA ARG A 383 20.75 3.28 5.40
C ARG A 383 21.29 4.03 4.18
N GLN A 384 21.78 3.29 3.20
CA GLN A 384 22.18 3.80 1.88
C GLN A 384 21.15 3.43 0.79
N CYS A 385 19.90 3.24 1.20
CA CYS A 385 18.83 2.78 0.30
C CYS A 385 18.49 3.82 -0.77
N GLN A 386 18.56 5.12 -0.44
CA GLN A 386 18.20 6.21 -1.35
C GLN A 386 19.32 6.58 -2.32
N SER A 387 20.59 6.49 -1.88
CA SER A 387 21.76 7.00 -2.59
C SER A 387 22.26 6.10 -3.74
N ASN A 388 21.59 4.99 -4.03
CA ASN A 388 22.02 3.98 -5.01
C ASN A 388 23.39 3.31 -4.69
N THR A 389 23.84 3.41 -3.45
CA THR A 389 25.15 2.91 -2.97
C THR A 389 25.01 1.81 -1.92
N CYS A 390 23.93 1.02 -1.97
CA CYS A 390 23.72 -0.09 -1.07
C CYS A 390 24.83 -1.15 -1.25
N PRO A 391 25.71 -1.37 -0.27
CA PRO A 391 26.92 -2.19 -0.47
C PRO A 391 26.63 -3.69 -0.57
N VAL A 392 25.41 -4.12 -0.23
CA VAL A 392 24.97 -5.53 -0.23
C VAL A 392 23.98 -5.84 -1.36
N GLY A 393 23.82 -4.95 -2.33
CA GLY A 393 23.01 -5.20 -3.52
C GLY A 393 21.48 -5.20 -3.33
N VAL A 394 20.94 -5.02 -2.13
CA VAL A 394 19.49 -5.11 -1.85
C VAL A 394 18.70 -3.93 -2.41
N CYS A 395 19.20 -2.70 -2.22
CA CYS A 395 18.48 -1.45 -2.54
C CYS A 395 19.27 -0.57 -3.51
N THR A 396 19.78 -1.13 -4.60
CA THR A 396 20.56 -0.40 -5.61
C THR A 396 20.23 -0.86 -7.02
N GLN A 397 20.44 0.02 -7.99
CA GLN A 397 20.35 -0.29 -9.42
C GLN A 397 21.76 -0.34 -10.07
N ASN A 398 22.83 -0.07 -9.30
CA ASN A 398 24.21 -0.18 -9.76
C ASN A 398 24.58 -1.66 -9.95
N GLU A 399 24.99 -2.07 -11.14
CA GLU A 399 25.24 -3.47 -11.51
C GLU A 399 26.37 -4.10 -10.68
N GLU A 400 27.46 -3.38 -10.43
CA GLU A 400 28.56 -3.86 -9.58
C GLU A 400 28.11 -4.15 -8.14
N LEU A 401 27.25 -3.28 -7.58
CA LEU A 401 26.71 -3.49 -6.24
C LEU A 401 25.64 -4.58 -6.22
N ARG A 402 24.82 -4.69 -7.27
CA ARG A 402 23.83 -5.76 -7.42
C ARG A 402 24.47 -7.15 -7.45
N SER A 403 25.64 -7.29 -8.08
CA SER A 403 26.37 -8.56 -8.10
C SER A 403 26.81 -9.08 -6.72
N LYS A 404 26.78 -8.21 -5.69
CA LYS A 404 27.07 -8.55 -4.28
C LYS A 404 25.84 -9.06 -3.51
N PHE A 405 24.69 -9.16 -4.16
CA PHE A 405 23.48 -9.67 -3.52
C PHE A 405 23.58 -11.17 -3.24
N THR A 406 23.42 -11.56 -1.99
CA THR A 406 23.52 -12.96 -1.51
C THR A 406 22.21 -13.52 -0.98
N GLY A 407 21.11 -12.79 -1.18
CA GLY A 407 19.78 -13.22 -0.73
C GLY A 407 19.26 -14.42 -1.55
N SER A 408 18.47 -15.25 -0.92
CA SER A 408 17.77 -16.37 -1.60
C SER A 408 16.33 -16.49 -1.09
N ALA A 409 15.48 -17.11 -1.90
CA ALA A 409 14.11 -17.40 -1.52
C ALA A 409 14.03 -18.27 -0.26
N ASP A 410 14.94 -19.22 -0.12
CA ASP A 410 14.96 -20.14 1.04
C ASP A 410 15.20 -19.41 2.36
N LYS A 411 16.04 -18.38 2.38
CA LYS A 411 16.27 -17.56 3.58
C LYS A 411 14.99 -16.83 4.02
N VAL A 412 14.20 -16.33 3.08
CA VAL A 412 12.91 -15.69 3.37
C VAL A 412 11.86 -16.71 3.79
N VAL A 413 11.82 -17.87 3.14
CA VAL A 413 10.94 -19.01 3.51
C VAL A 413 11.23 -19.45 4.95
N ASN A 414 12.53 -19.60 5.31
CA ASN A 414 12.93 -19.94 6.67
C ASN A 414 12.47 -18.88 7.67
N LEU A 415 12.70 -17.60 7.37
CA LEU A 415 12.25 -16.50 8.21
C LEU A 415 10.75 -16.59 8.51
N ILE A 416 9.90 -16.67 7.48
CA ILE A 416 8.44 -16.71 7.64
C ILE A 416 8.00 -17.99 8.36
N THR A 417 8.69 -19.09 8.13
CA THR A 417 8.44 -20.36 8.83
C THR A 417 8.78 -20.22 10.33
N PHE A 418 9.85 -19.53 10.68
CA PHE A 418 10.22 -19.31 12.07
C PHE A 418 9.22 -18.41 12.80
N TYR A 419 8.72 -17.36 12.14
CA TYR A 419 7.61 -16.57 12.69
C TYR A 419 6.40 -17.46 12.98
N ALA A 420 6.00 -18.28 12.02
CA ALA A 420 4.83 -19.16 12.17
C ALA A 420 5.01 -20.20 13.28
N GLN A 421 6.21 -20.78 13.40
CA GLN A 421 6.51 -21.75 14.45
C GLN A 421 6.54 -21.09 15.83
N GLU A 422 7.14 -19.89 15.97
CA GLU A 422 7.14 -19.16 17.24
C GLU A 422 5.70 -18.75 17.64
N VAL A 423 4.88 -18.32 16.67
CA VAL A 423 3.45 -18.04 16.91
C VAL A 423 2.74 -19.29 17.44
N ARG A 424 2.95 -20.46 16.85
CA ARG A 424 2.38 -21.73 17.34
C ARG A 424 2.79 -22.04 18.79
N GLU A 425 4.08 -21.89 19.11
CA GLU A 425 4.58 -22.16 20.46
C GLU A 425 3.97 -21.19 21.49
N ILE A 426 3.77 -19.91 21.11
CA ILE A 426 3.13 -18.93 21.98
C ILE A 426 1.64 -19.26 22.15
N LEU A 427 0.91 -19.56 21.06
CA LEU A 427 -0.50 -19.97 21.12
C LEU A 427 -0.68 -21.17 22.05
N ALA A 428 0.13 -22.23 21.87
CA ALA A 428 0.12 -23.40 22.74
C ALA A 428 0.31 -23.01 24.21
N SER A 429 1.28 -22.13 24.50
CA SER A 429 1.62 -21.73 25.87
C SER A 429 0.54 -20.90 26.57
N ILE A 430 -0.29 -20.19 25.81
CA ILE A 430 -1.39 -19.36 26.35
C ILE A 430 -2.76 -20.08 26.32
N GLY A 431 -2.80 -21.34 25.87
CA GLY A 431 -4.03 -22.13 25.81
C GLY A 431 -4.90 -21.90 24.58
N ALA A 432 -4.37 -21.25 23.51
CA ALA A 432 -5.08 -21.01 22.26
C ALA A 432 -4.72 -22.05 21.18
N ARG A 433 -5.68 -22.44 20.36
CA ARG A 433 -5.51 -23.40 19.27
C ARG A 433 -5.32 -22.72 17.90
N SER A 434 -5.73 -21.47 17.77
CA SER A 434 -5.61 -20.71 16.52
C SER A 434 -5.42 -19.22 16.75
N LEU A 435 -4.93 -18.52 15.72
CA LEU A 435 -4.89 -17.05 15.74
C LEU A 435 -6.31 -16.47 15.82
N ASP A 436 -7.31 -17.11 15.21
CA ASP A 436 -8.69 -16.60 15.21
C ASP A 436 -9.28 -16.51 16.64
N GLU A 437 -8.83 -17.35 17.58
CA GLU A 437 -9.27 -17.30 18.99
C GLU A 437 -8.76 -16.06 19.74
N ILE A 438 -7.68 -15.41 19.26
CA ILE A 438 -7.07 -14.27 19.93
C ILE A 438 -7.25 -12.95 19.18
N ILE A 439 -7.78 -12.95 17.96
CA ILE A 439 -7.98 -11.71 17.20
C ILE A 439 -8.95 -10.80 17.95
N GLY A 440 -8.51 -9.53 18.15
CA GLY A 440 -9.29 -8.51 18.83
C GLY A 440 -9.42 -8.71 20.36
N ARG A 441 -8.72 -9.69 20.94
CA ARG A 441 -8.70 -9.96 22.38
C ARG A 441 -7.68 -9.08 23.10
N ALA A 442 -7.81 -7.75 22.93
CA ALA A 442 -6.94 -6.78 23.60
C ALA A 442 -7.01 -6.87 25.15
N ASP A 443 -8.09 -7.43 25.71
CA ASP A 443 -8.25 -7.76 27.11
C ASP A 443 -7.21 -8.76 27.66
N LEU A 444 -6.60 -9.57 26.78
CA LEU A 444 -5.51 -10.49 27.08
C LEU A 444 -4.13 -9.81 27.14
N LEU A 445 -4.06 -8.51 26.86
CA LEU A 445 -2.85 -7.71 27.03
C LEU A 445 -2.91 -6.95 28.36
N GLY A 446 -1.75 -6.76 28.97
CA GLY A 446 -1.62 -5.95 30.18
C GLY A 446 -0.37 -5.09 30.12
N GLN A 447 -0.47 -3.83 30.53
CA GLN A 447 0.71 -2.97 30.64
C GLN A 447 1.62 -3.44 31.76
N VAL A 448 2.93 -3.41 31.49
CA VAL A 448 3.98 -3.79 32.45
C VAL A 448 5.06 -2.73 32.50
N SER A 449 5.56 -2.45 33.71
CA SER A 449 6.75 -1.60 33.87
C SER A 449 7.99 -2.33 33.37
N ARG A 450 8.87 -1.60 32.71
CA ARG A 450 10.18 -2.09 32.24
C ARG A 450 11.33 -1.40 32.98
N GLY A 451 11.03 -0.78 34.12
CA GLY A 451 12.02 -0.15 35.00
C GLY A 451 12.57 1.20 34.51
N ALA A 452 11.86 1.87 33.62
CA ALA A 452 12.18 3.23 33.16
C ALA A 452 11.04 4.17 33.54
N GLU A 453 11.25 5.01 34.57
CA GLU A 453 10.22 5.91 35.13
C GLU A 453 9.46 6.70 34.06
N HIS A 454 10.16 7.27 33.08
CA HIS A 454 9.55 8.08 32.04
C HIS A 454 8.63 7.28 31.07
N LEU A 455 8.71 5.95 31.07
CA LEU A 455 7.80 5.08 30.30
C LEU A 455 6.59 4.65 31.13
N ASP A 456 6.71 4.68 32.45
CA ASP A 456 5.59 4.39 33.36
C ASP A 456 4.58 5.55 33.41
N ASP A 457 4.93 6.74 32.87
CA ASP A 457 4.02 7.86 32.64
C ASP A 457 3.05 7.63 31.46
N LEU A 458 3.29 6.60 30.65
CA LEU A 458 2.39 6.21 29.57
C LEU A 458 1.23 5.37 30.12
N ASP A 459 0.01 5.69 29.71
CA ASP A 459 -1.18 4.87 29.97
C ASP A 459 -1.64 4.18 28.69
N LEU A 460 -1.36 2.89 28.56
CA LEU A 460 -1.74 2.10 27.40
C LEU A 460 -3.13 1.46 27.55
N ASN A 461 -3.81 1.58 28.70
CA ASN A 461 -5.12 0.98 28.91
C ASN A 461 -6.17 1.39 27.86
N PRO A 462 -6.20 2.63 27.34
CA PRO A 462 -7.12 2.99 26.27
C PRO A 462 -6.98 2.18 24.98
N LEU A 463 -5.78 1.62 24.72
CA LEU A 463 -5.55 0.72 23.57
C LEU A 463 -6.01 -0.72 23.84
N LEU A 464 -6.22 -1.09 25.11
CA LEU A 464 -6.52 -2.45 25.53
C LEU A 464 -8.03 -2.68 25.79
N ILE A 465 -8.85 -1.69 25.48
CA ILE A 465 -10.29 -1.77 25.65
C ILE A 465 -10.86 -2.74 24.60
N ARG A 466 -11.60 -3.74 25.05
CA ARG A 466 -12.44 -4.57 24.20
C ARG A 466 -13.80 -3.93 24.04
N VAL A 467 -14.30 -3.86 22.82
CA VAL A 467 -15.66 -3.37 22.55
C VAL A 467 -16.67 -4.41 22.99
N ASP A 468 -17.58 -4.01 23.89
CA ASP A 468 -18.68 -4.86 24.36
C ASP A 468 -19.75 -5.04 23.27
N GLY A 469 -20.33 -6.24 23.17
CA GLY A 469 -21.46 -6.54 22.29
C GLY A 469 -21.10 -6.74 20.80
N ALA A 470 -19.82 -6.80 20.45
CA ALA A 470 -19.40 -7.19 19.12
C ALA A 470 -19.48 -8.74 19.01
N ASP A 471 -20.51 -9.25 18.35
CA ASP A 471 -20.68 -10.69 18.13
C ASP A 471 -19.62 -11.26 17.19
N THR A 472 -19.07 -10.44 16.30
CA THR A 472 -18.03 -10.82 15.33
C THR A 472 -16.89 -9.82 15.35
N VAL A 473 -15.70 -10.28 15.73
CA VAL A 473 -14.45 -9.47 15.79
C VAL A 473 -13.43 -9.89 14.73
N VAL A 474 -13.82 -10.78 13.82
CA VAL A 474 -12.99 -11.27 12.71
C VAL A 474 -13.76 -11.19 11.40
N TYR A 475 -13.03 -11.22 10.29
CA TYR A 475 -13.63 -11.32 8.96
C TYR A 475 -14.43 -12.65 8.84
N ASP A 476 -15.69 -12.52 8.45
CA ASP A 476 -16.53 -13.67 8.16
C ASP A 476 -16.15 -14.27 6.79
N ARG A 477 -15.48 -15.43 6.81
CA ARG A 477 -15.02 -16.11 5.60
C ARG A 477 -16.15 -16.72 4.77
N ASP A 478 -17.28 -16.97 5.38
CA ASP A 478 -18.48 -17.53 4.74
C ASP A 478 -19.34 -16.41 4.12
N ARG A 479 -19.07 -15.17 4.46
CA ARG A 479 -19.74 -14.03 3.87
C ARG A 479 -19.39 -13.91 2.39
N PRO A 480 -20.37 -13.74 1.50
CA PRO A 480 -20.11 -13.43 0.11
C PRO A 480 -19.20 -12.20 0.01
N ARG A 481 -18.13 -12.34 -0.76
CA ARG A 481 -17.26 -11.23 -1.08
C ARG A 481 -18.07 -10.08 -1.67
N ASN A 482 -17.66 -8.84 -1.42
CA ASN A 482 -18.21 -7.65 -2.07
C ASN A 482 -18.11 -7.81 -3.59
N THR A 483 -19.24 -8.17 -4.20
CA THR A 483 -19.29 -8.47 -5.63
C THR A 483 -19.51 -7.20 -6.43
N VAL A 484 -18.92 -7.17 -7.60
CA VAL A 484 -19.18 -6.11 -8.55
C VAL A 484 -20.54 -6.35 -9.20
N PRO A 485 -21.50 -5.41 -9.12
CA PRO A 485 -22.79 -5.60 -9.72
C PRO A 485 -22.69 -5.71 -11.25
N ASP A 486 -23.61 -6.45 -11.86
CA ASP A 486 -23.74 -6.46 -13.29
C ASP A 486 -24.20 -5.09 -13.79
N THR A 487 -23.52 -4.62 -14.82
CA THR A 487 -23.69 -3.29 -15.42
C THR A 487 -23.81 -3.43 -16.91
N LEU A 488 -23.90 -2.30 -17.63
CA LEU A 488 -23.86 -2.26 -19.10
C LEU A 488 -22.64 -3.04 -19.65
N ASP A 489 -21.52 -3.03 -18.95
CA ASP A 489 -20.32 -3.78 -19.38
C ASP A 489 -20.53 -5.31 -19.34
N ALA A 490 -21.35 -5.83 -18.44
CA ALA A 490 -21.70 -7.25 -18.43
C ALA A 490 -22.54 -7.63 -19.68
N GLU A 491 -23.43 -6.75 -20.12
CA GLU A 491 -24.18 -6.90 -21.38
C GLU A 491 -23.24 -6.84 -22.59
N ILE A 492 -22.36 -5.84 -22.63
CA ILE A 492 -21.32 -5.70 -23.67
C ILE A 492 -20.47 -6.97 -23.80
N VAL A 493 -20.02 -7.56 -22.69
CA VAL A 493 -19.25 -8.80 -22.69
C VAL A 493 -20.04 -9.96 -23.30
N ARG A 494 -21.33 -10.10 -22.96
CA ARG A 494 -22.18 -11.14 -23.54
C ARG A 494 -22.36 -10.96 -25.06
N ASP A 495 -22.65 -9.74 -25.48
CA ASP A 495 -22.90 -9.43 -26.90
C ASP A 495 -21.62 -9.50 -27.75
N ALA A 496 -20.46 -9.23 -27.14
CA ALA A 496 -19.16 -9.36 -27.78
C ALA A 496 -18.62 -10.81 -27.84
N ALA A 497 -19.45 -11.82 -27.57
CA ALA A 497 -18.99 -13.22 -27.48
C ALA A 497 -18.21 -13.69 -28.70
N ARG A 498 -18.65 -13.38 -29.93
CA ARG A 498 -17.94 -13.77 -31.18
C ARG A 498 -16.59 -13.09 -31.30
N PHE A 499 -16.50 -11.80 -30.93
CA PHE A 499 -15.20 -11.14 -30.85
C PHE A 499 -14.28 -11.84 -29.83
N LEU A 500 -14.78 -12.14 -28.64
CA LEU A 500 -13.98 -12.78 -27.60
C LEU A 500 -13.61 -14.22 -27.92
N GLN A 501 -14.45 -14.99 -28.62
CA GLN A 501 -14.18 -16.40 -28.97
C GLN A 501 -13.36 -16.54 -30.22
N ASP A 502 -13.77 -15.88 -31.30
CA ASP A 502 -13.31 -16.10 -32.66
C ASP A 502 -12.42 -14.95 -33.19
N GLY A 503 -12.34 -13.83 -32.47
CA GLY A 503 -11.60 -12.63 -32.90
C GLY A 503 -12.33 -11.88 -34.03
N GLU A 504 -13.65 -12.01 -34.18
CA GLU A 504 -14.40 -11.30 -35.21
C GLU A 504 -14.38 -9.78 -34.95
N LYS A 505 -14.17 -8.99 -35.99
CA LYS A 505 -14.34 -7.53 -35.91
C LYS A 505 -15.81 -7.20 -35.72
N MET A 506 -16.15 -6.49 -34.63
CA MET A 506 -17.52 -6.22 -34.24
C MET A 506 -17.81 -4.75 -33.99
N GLN A 507 -19.06 -4.35 -34.20
CA GLN A 507 -19.59 -3.06 -33.76
C GLN A 507 -20.90 -3.28 -33.00
N LEU A 508 -20.95 -2.74 -31.77
CA LEU A 508 -22.13 -2.78 -30.90
C LEU A 508 -22.61 -1.36 -30.61
N SER A 509 -23.89 -1.20 -30.28
CA SER A 509 -24.49 0.11 -30.01
C SER A 509 -25.43 0.06 -28.81
N TYR A 510 -25.27 1.01 -27.87
CA TYR A 510 -26.05 1.09 -26.63
C TYR A 510 -26.46 2.53 -26.33
N SER A 511 -27.55 2.68 -25.58
CA SER A 511 -27.87 3.91 -24.87
C SER A 511 -27.13 3.94 -23.55
N VAL A 512 -26.52 5.09 -23.21
CA VAL A 512 -25.74 5.24 -21.97
C VAL A 512 -26.32 6.38 -21.11
N GLN A 513 -26.30 6.18 -19.81
CA GLN A 513 -26.73 7.15 -18.79
C GLN A 513 -25.59 7.38 -17.77
N ASN A 514 -25.65 8.48 -17.03
CA ASN A 514 -24.66 8.84 -16.01
C ASN A 514 -24.55 7.84 -14.85
N THR A 515 -25.50 6.95 -14.68
CA THR A 515 -25.45 5.82 -13.75
C THR A 515 -24.64 4.64 -14.27
N HIS A 516 -24.36 4.57 -15.58
CA HIS A 516 -23.51 3.57 -16.20
C HIS A 516 -22.04 3.99 -16.05
N ARG A 517 -21.42 3.55 -14.95
CA ARG A 517 -20.02 3.87 -14.61
C ARG A 517 -19.07 2.84 -15.19
N THR A 518 -17.84 3.25 -15.44
CA THR A 518 -16.68 2.38 -15.79
C THR A 518 -16.94 1.53 -17.05
N VAL A 519 -17.71 2.07 -17.99
CA VAL A 519 -18.06 1.37 -19.24
C VAL A 519 -16.80 1.21 -20.09
N GLY A 520 -16.56 0.00 -20.61
CA GLY A 520 -15.39 -0.39 -21.39
C GLY A 520 -14.28 -1.09 -20.58
N THR A 521 -14.40 -1.13 -19.26
CA THR A 521 -13.34 -1.69 -18.38
C THR A 521 -13.42 -3.21 -18.25
N ARG A 522 -14.61 -3.78 -18.00
CA ARG A 522 -14.78 -5.24 -17.88
C ARG A 522 -14.50 -5.94 -19.21
N ILE A 523 -14.96 -5.39 -20.32
CA ILE A 523 -14.60 -5.93 -21.65
C ILE A 523 -13.10 -5.83 -21.90
N SER A 524 -12.42 -4.79 -21.43
CA SER A 524 -10.95 -4.66 -21.51
C SER A 524 -10.24 -5.74 -20.69
N SER A 525 -10.74 -6.12 -19.52
CA SER A 525 -10.24 -7.27 -18.76
C SER A 525 -10.27 -8.56 -19.60
N HIS A 526 -11.38 -8.82 -20.27
CA HIS A 526 -11.51 -9.99 -21.14
C HIS A 526 -10.56 -9.92 -22.36
N ILE A 527 -10.41 -8.74 -22.96
CA ILE A 527 -9.47 -8.52 -24.07
C ILE A 527 -8.04 -8.85 -23.63
N VAL A 528 -7.59 -8.28 -22.52
CA VAL A 528 -6.24 -8.49 -22.02
C VAL A 528 -5.99 -9.97 -21.66
N THR A 529 -6.96 -10.60 -21.02
CA THR A 529 -6.85 -12.01 -20.63
C THR A 529 -6.79 -12.94 -21.85
N LYS A 530 -7.52 -12.64 -22.89
CA LYS A 530 -7.63 -13.48 -24.10
C LYS A 530 -6.53 -13.20 -25.11
N PHE A 531 -6.26 -11.92 -25.40
CA PHE A 531 -5.41 -11.50 -26.51
C PHE A 531 -4.06 -10.87 -26.05
N GLY A 532 -3.92 -10.56 -24.74
CA GLY A 532 -2.77 -9.83 -24.21
C GLY A 532 -2.77 -8.35 -24.61
N MET A 533 -1.65 -7.66 -24.32
CA MET A 533 -1.47 -6.23 -24.61
C MET A 533 -0.70 -5.96 -25.90
N ARG A 534 -0.09 -6.97 -26.52
CA ARG A 534 0.81 -6.78 -27.66
C ARG A 534 0.10 -7.04 -28.99
N ASN A 535 -0.23 -5.96 -29.71
CA ASN A 535 -0.55 -5.89 -31.16
C ASN A 535 -1.36 -7.04 -31.79
N ALA A 536 -2.12 -7.80 -31.00
CA ALA A 536 -2.94 -8.89 -31.52
C ALA A 536 -4.21 -8.38 -32.26
N LEU A 537 -4.60 -7.14 -32.00
CA LEU A 537 -5.85 -6.54 -32.49
C LEU A 537 -5.57 -5.19 -33.17
N GLN A 538 -6.36 -4.88 -34.22
CA GLN A 538 -6.39 -3.53 -34.81
C GLN A 538 -7.05 -2.54 -33.84
N GLU A 539 -6.76 -1.24 -33.97
CA GLU A 539 -7.25 -0.19 -33.04
C GLU A 539 -8.78 -0.10 -32.87
N ASP A 540 -9.54 -0.56 -33.87
CA ASP A 540 -11.01 -0.52 -33.88
C ASP A 540 -11.62 -1.93 -34.06
N HIS A 541 -10.99 -2.95 -33.54
CA HIS A 541 -11.44 -4.34 -33.74
C HIS A 541 -12.79 -4.59 -33.08
N LEU A 542 -13.01 -4.07 -31.86
CA LEU A 542 -14.30 -3.96 -31.22
C LEU A 542 -14.69 -2.49 -31.07
N THR A 543 -15.70 -2.04 -31.79
CA THR A 543 -16.23 -0.67 -31.68
C THR A 543 -17.53 -0.68 -30.89
N ILE A 544 -17.60 0.08 -29.81
CA ILE A 544 -18.82 0.29 -29.00
C ILE A 544 -19.28 1.72 -29.18
N LYS A 545 -20.49 1.88 -29.77
CA LYS A 545 -21.15 3.17 -29.94
C LYS A 545 -22.13 3.41 -28.81
N LEU A 546 -21.95 4.53 -28.11
CA LEU A 546 -22.75 4.95 -26.98
C LEU A 546 -23.51 6.24 -27.33
N THR A 547 -24.78 6.32 -27.01
CA THR A 547 -25.60 7.52 -27.21
C THR A 547 -26.17 7.96 -25.87
N GLY A 548 -25.84 9.18 -25.43
CA GLY A 548 -26.27 9.75 -24.15
C GLY A 548 -25.12 10.29 -23.32
N SER A 549 -25.33 10.41 -22.01
CA SER A 549 -24.34 10.91 -21.03
C SER A 549 -23.75 9.75 -20.27
N ALA A 550 -22.46 9.47 -20.48
CA ALA A 550 -21.78 8.39 -19.77
C ALA A 550 -21.40 8.80 -18.33
N GLY A 551 -21.45 7.86 -17.41
CA GLY A 551 -21.03 8.04 -16.02
C GLY A 551 -19.52 8.14 -15.85
N GLN A 552 -19.07 8.13 -14.59
CA GLN A 552 -17.66 8.23 -14.22
C GLN A 552 -16.82 7.08 -14.77
N SER A 553 -15.53 7.34 -15.02
CA SER A 553 -14.53 6.35 -15.44
C SER A 553 -14.84 5.65 -16.79
N LEU A 554 -15.51 6.34 -17.72
CA LEU A 554 -15.69 5.81 -19.07
C LEU A 554 -14.33 5.42 -19.68
N GLY A 555 -14.19 4.19 -20.15
CA GLY A 555 -12.95 3.69 -20.76
C GLY A 555 -11.76 3.59 -19.81
N ALA A 556 -12.00 3.53 -18.48
CA ALA A 556 -10.92 3.28 -17.54
C ALA A 556 -10.19 1.98 -17.90
N PHE A 557 -8.86 2.04 -17.97
CA PHE A 557 -7.98 0.92 -18.35
C PHE A 557 -8.28 0.28 -19.71
N ALA A 558 -8.93 1.01 -20.63
CA ALA A 558 -9.31 0.47 -21.93
C ALA A 558 -8.10 -0.09 -22.69
N ALA A 559 -8.26 -1.34 -23.14
CA ALA A 559 -7.21 -2.16 -23.73
C ALA A 559 -7.09 -1.96 -25.24
N PRO A 560 -5.95 -2.33 -25.88
CA PRO A 560 -5.80 -2.29 -27.33
C PRO A 560 -6.91 -3.07 -28.04
N GLY A 561 -7.34 -2.56 -29.19
CA GLY A 561 -8.41 -3.16 -29.99
C GLY A 561 -9.82 -2.70 -29.63
N LEU A 562 -10.00 -2.03 -28.48
CA LEU A 562 -11.28 -1.45 -28.07
C LEU A 562 -11.38 0.02 -28.51
N LYS A 563 -12.48 0.35 -29.19
CA LYS A 563 -12.86 1.73 -29.50
C LYS A 563 -14.22 2.05 -28.87
N LEU A 564 -14.26 3.05 -27.99
CA LEU A 564 -15.48 3.64 -27.43
C LEU A 564 -15.81 4.92 -28.18
N GLN A 565 -17.01 5.04 -28.71
CA GLN A 565 -17.46 6.25 -29.41
C GLN A 565 -18.75 6.75 -28.76
N VAL A 566 -18.69 7.90 -28.10
CA VAL A 566 -19.82 8.55 -27.42
C VAL A 566 -20.37 9.67 -28.30
N SER A 567 -21.69 9.62 -28.58
CA SER A 567 -22.47 10.72 -29.10
C SER A 567 -23.26 11.34 -27.95
N GLY A 568 -22.68 12.37 -27.31
CA GLY A 568 -23.18 12.97 -26.09
C GLY A 568 -21.99 13.53 -25.26
N ASP A 569 -21.97 13.21 -24.00
CA ASP A 569 -20.94 13.64 -23.05
C ASP A 569 -20.52 12.51 -22.09
N ALA A 570 -19.50 12.77 -21.26
CA ALA A 570 -19.06 11.84 -20.23
C ALA A 570 -18.60 12.59 -18.97
N ASN A 571 -18.78 11.97 -17.83
CA ASN A 571 -18.44 12.51 -16.52
C ASN A 571 -16.93 12.44 -16.25
N ASP A 572 -16.50 12.52 -14.98
CA ASP A 572 -15.09 12.54 -14.56
C ASP A 572 -14.35 11.23 -14.87
N TYR A 573 -13.03 11.31 -14.90
CA TYR A 573 -12.09 10.17 -15.00
C TYR A 573 -12.13 9.41 -16.34
N VAL A 574 -12.56 10.04 -17.42
CA VAL A 574 -12.54 9.43 -18.76
C VAL A 574 -11.13 8.95 -19.10
N GLY A 575 -10.99 7.70 -19.51
CA GLY A 575 -9.70 7.11 -19.89
C GLY A 575 -8.68 7.03 -18.76
N LYS A 576 -9.10 7.04 -17.49
CA LYS A 576 -8.21 6.75 -16.35
C LYS A 576 -7.45 5.45 -16.59
N GLY A 577 -6.10 5.50 -16.55
CA GLY A 577 -5.27 4.32 -16.80
C GLY A 577 -5.40 3.73 -18.21
N LEU A 578 -5.84 4.51 -19.19
CA LEU A 578 -5.95 4.07 -20.59
C LEU A 578 -4.70 3.32 -21.02
N SER A 579 -4.85 2.11 -21.53
CA SER A 579 -3.79 1.15 -21.74
C SER A 579 -3.66 0.69 -23.21
N GLY A 580 -4.12 1.53 -24.17
CA GLY A 580 -3.99 1.25 -25.60
C GLY A 580 -5.31 1.32 -26.39
N GLY A 581 -6.45 1.50 -25.72
CA GLY A 581 -7.76 1.69 -26.38
C GLY A 581 -7.93 3.07 -27.02
N MET A 582 -9.01 3.25 -27.75
CA MET A 582 -9.40 4.52 -28.35
C MET A 582 -10.72 5.01 -27.77
N ILE A 583 -10.77 6.27 -27.34
CA ILE A 583 -11.98 6.92 -26.84
C ILE A 583 -12.28 8.14 -27.70
N VAL A 584 -13.51 8.24 -28.20
CA VAL A 584 -14.00 9.38 -28.99
C VAL A 584 -15.27 9.91 -28.33
N VAL A 585 -15.29 11.18 -27.94
CA VAL A 585 -16.47 11.84 -27.36
C VAL A 585 -16.82 13.08 -28.20
N ARG A 586 -18.04 13.18 -28.63
CA ARG A 586 -18.55 14.34 -29.39
C ARG A 586 -20.01 14.62 -29.03
N PRO A 587 -20.44 15.88 -29.08
CA PRO A 587 -21.87 16.20 -28.98
C PRO A 587 -22.68 15.41 -29.98
N ALA A 588 -23.96 15.16 -29.66
CA ALA A 588 -24.90 14.59 -30.64
C ALA A 588 -25.00 15.52 -31.86
N MET A 589 -25.13 14.95 -33.04
CA MET A 589 -25.21 15.76 -34.29
C MET A 589 -26.38 16.76 -34.32
N THR A 590 -27.40 16.50 -33.53
CA THR A 590 -28.58 17.38 -33.36
C THR A 590 -28.39 18.43 -32.26
N SER A 591 -27.24 18.38 -31.53
CA SER A 591 -26.98 19.32 -30.45
C SER A 591 -26.66 20.72 -31.00
N PRO A 592 -27.23 21.79 -30.42
CA PRO A 592 -26.89 23.16 -30.77
C PRO A 592 -25.61 23.67 -30.16
N LEU A 593 -24.89 22.83 -29.36
CA LEU A 593 -23.68 23.22 -28.62
C LEU A 593 -22.53 23.52 -29.59
N VAL A 594 -21.83 24.65 -29.32
CA VAL A 594 -20.53 24.95 -29.92
C VAL A 594 -19.47 24.20 -29.14
N ALA A 595 -18.83 23.22 -29.74
CA ALA A 595 -17.89 22.31 -29.07
C ALA A 595 -16.78 23.04 -28.29
N ALA A 596 -16.16 24.04 -28.91
CA ALA A 596 -15.08 24.82 -28.30
C ALA A 596 -15.46 25.60 -27.02
N ASP A 597 -16.75 25.83 -26.80
CA ASP A 597 -17.28 26.62 -25.69
C ASP A 597 -17.83 25.76 -24.55
N ASN A 598 -17.96 24.45 -24.77
CA ASN A 598 -18.65 23.55 -23.84
C ASN A 598 -17.72 22.43 -23.34
N THR A 599 -17.79 22.15 -22.03
CA THR A 599 -17.13 21.00 -21.41
C THR A 599 -17.97 19.75 -21.67
N ILE A 600 -17.39 18.75 -22.33
CA ILE A 600 -18.08 17.49 -22.66
C ILE A 600 -17.48 16.26 -21.99
N ILE A 601 -16.31 16.38 -21.40
CA ILE A 601 -15.70 15.37 -20.54
C ILE A 601 -15.27 16.03 -19.24
N GLY A 602 -15.47 15.34 -18.12
CA GLY A 602 -15.26 15.89 -16.78
C GLY A 602 -13.80 16.07 -16.38
N ASN A 603 -13.55 15.98 -15.09
CA ASN A 603 -12.23 16.23 -14.48
C ASN A 603 -11.32 15.00 -14.53
N THR A 604 -10.01 15.23 -14.36
CA THR A 604 -8.99 14.18 -14.16
C THR A 604 -8.98 13.13 -15.28
N VAL A 605 -9.22 13.59 -16.49
CA VAL A 605 -9.23 12.76 -17.71
C VAL A 605 -7.81 12.23 -17.98
N LEU A 606 -7.68 10.98 -18.41
CA LEU A 606 -6.41 10.28 -18.71
C LEU A 606 -5.45 10.15 -17.50
N TYR A 607 -5.95 10.21 -16.28
CA TYR A 607 -5.10 10.04 -15.11
C TYR A 607 -4.32 8.71 -15.15
N GLY A 608 -2.99 8.83 -15.24
CA GLY A 608 -2.11 7.67 -15.29
C GLY A 608 -2.22 6.83 -16.56
N ALA A 609 -2.76 7.37 -17.65
CA ALA A 609 -2.81 6.68 -18.94
C ALA A 609 -1.40 6.33 -19.44
N THR A 610 -1.22 5.13 -19.97
CA THR A 610 0.08 4.58 -20.39
C THR A 610 0.21 4.44 -21.90
N ASP A 611 -0.91 4.36 -22.61
CA ASP A 611 -0.97 4.25 -24.08
C ASP A 611 -2.41 4.50 -24.56
N GLY A 612 -2.62 4.64 -25.87
CA GLY A 612 -3.94 4.79 -26.49
C GLY A 612 -4.26 6.20 -26.95
N HIS A 613 -5.53 6.41 -27.36
CA HIS A 613 -5.97 7.65 -28.00
C HIS A 613 -7.26 8.18 -27.37
N LEU A 614 -7.31 9.50 -27.14
CA LEU A 614 -8.52 10.22 -26.74
C LEU A 614 -8.78 11.39 -27.69
N PHE A 615 -9.96 11.44 -28.27
CA PHE A 615 -10.42 12.55 -29.11
C PHE A 615 -11.73 13.09 -28.56
N ALA A 616 -11.75 14.34 -28.09
CA ALA A 616 -12.94 14.98 -27.59
C ALA A 616 -13.23 16.27 -28.36
N SER A 617 -14.39 16.33 -29.01
CA SER A 617 -14.90 17.56 -29.63
C SER A 617 -15.66 18.36 -28.56
N GLY A 618 -14.89 19.13 -27.79
CA GLY A 618 -15.29 19.92 -26.63
C GLY A 618 -14.19 20.01 -25.60
N ARG A 619 -14.45 20.73 -24.52
CA ARG A 619 -13.47 20.93 -23.44
C ARG A 619 -13.46 19.76 -22.45
N ALA A 620 -12.30 19.55 -21.84
CA ALA A 620 -12.13 18.74 -20.64
C ALA A 620 -12.20 19.60 -19.37
N GLY A 621 -12.54 19.00 -18.24
CA GLY A 621 -12.50 19.65 -16.93
C GLY A 621 -11.08 19.86 -16.40
N GLU A 622 -10.96 20.00 -15.07
CA GLU A 622 -9.73 20.20 -14.34
C GLU A 622 -8.79 18.99 -14.44
N ARG A 623 -7.46 19.22 -14.38
CA ARG A 623 -6.43 18.16 -14.37
C ARG A 623 -6.46 17.19 -15.55
N PHE A 624 -6.84 17.69 -16.73
CA PHE A 624 -6.74 16.91 -17.96
C PHE A 624 -5.30 16.43 -18.19
N GLY A 625 -5.11 15.15 -18.54
CA GLY A 625 -3.80 14.57 -18.82
C GLY A 625 -2.86 14.44 -17.62
N VAL A 626 -3.37 14.60 -16.38
CA VAL A 626 -2.57 14.43 -15.17
C VAL A 626 -1.93 13.03 -15.15
N ARG A 627 -0.62 12.97 -14.90
CA ARG A 627 0.14 11.72 -14.91
C ARG A 627 0.04 10.89 -16.20
N ASN A 628 -0.36 11.48 -17.30
CA ASN A 628 -0.29 10.80 -18.59
C ASN A 628 1.17 10.44 -18.91
N SER A 629 1.42 9.23 -19.30
CA SER A 629 2.76 8.70 -19.59
C SER A 629 2.91 8.12 -20.99
N GLY A 630 1.82 8.06 -21.80
CA GLY A 630 1.91 7.49 -23.15
C GLY A 630 0.74 7.80 -24.07
N ALA A 631 -0.44 8.10 -23.55
CA ALA A 631 -1.62 8.33 -24.38
C ALA A 631 -1.51 9.63 -25.20
N LYS A 632 -2.12 9.61 -26.38
CA LYS A 632 -2.25 10.77 -27.28
C LYS A 632 -3.66 11.32 -27.20
N ALA A 633 -3.80 12.60 -26.96
CA ALA A 633 -5.10 13.22 -26.77
C ALA A 633 -5.24 14.53 -27.52
N VAL A 634 -6.47 14.78 -28.00
CA VAL A 634 -6.89 16.04 -28.61
C VAL A 634 -8.20 16.47 -27.95
N VAL A 635 -8.22 17.67 -27.38
CA VAL A 635 -9.42 18.31 -26.80
C VAL A 635 -9.48 19.77 -27.21
N GLU A 636 -10.66 20.38 -27.25
CA GLU A 636 -10.85 21.78 -27.64
C GLU A 636 -10.37 22.77 -26.56
N GLY A 637 -10.22 22.32 -25.33
CA GLY A 637 -9.73 23.10 -24.18
C GLY A 637 -9.74 22.25 -22.92
N CYS A 638 -9.16 22.75 -21.82
CA CYS A 638 -9.21 22.04 -20.52
C CYS A 638 -9.25 23.00 -19.33
N GLY A 639 -9.62 22.52 -18.14
CA GLY A 639 -9.58 23.24 -16.87
C GLY A 639 -8.17 23.44 -16.32
N SER A 640 -8.03 24.00 -15.12
CA SER A 640 -6.73 24.27 -14.47
C SER A 640 -5.91 23.00 -14.25
N ASN A 641 -4.58 23.16 -14.07
CA ASN A 641 -3.64 22.06 -13.83
C ASN A 641 -3.60 20.97 -14.91
N GLY A 642 -3.89 21.35 -16.17
CA GLY A 642 -3.74 20.44 -17.31
C GLY A 642 -2.31 19.93 -17.45
N CYS A 643 -2.15 18.65 -17.78
CA CYS A 643 -0.85 17.96 -17.98
C CYS A 643 0.07 17.94 -16.75
N GLU A 644 -0.46 18.15 -15.54
CA GLU A 644 0.32 18.11 -14.31
C GLU A 644 0.98 16.72 -14.13
N TYR A 645 2.26 16.68 -13.78
CA TYR A 645 3.08 15.46 -13.65
C TYR A 645 3.10 14.54 -14.91
N MET A 646 2.78 15.03 -16.08
CA MET A 646 2.86 14.25 -17.32
C MET A 646 4.31 13.83 -17.60
N THR A 647 4.55 12.56 -17.92
CA THR A 647 5.88 11.99 -18.17
C THR A 647 6.08 11.54 -19.61
N GLY A 648 5.02 11.48 -20.40
CA GLY A 648 5.05 11.04 -21.81
C GLY A 648 3.70 11.22 -22.49
N GLY A 649 3.58 10.78 -23.75
CA GLY A 649 2.37 10.96 -24.55
C GLY A 649 2.31 12.31 -25.26
N ILE A 650 1.15 12.64 -25.85
CA ILE A 650 0.92 13.88 -26.59
C ILE A 650 -0.43 14.46 -26.17
N ALA A 651 -0.46 15.74 -25.79
CA ALA A 651 -1.68 16.48 -25.56
C ALA A 651 -1.76 17.66 -26.53
N VAL A 652 -2.83 17.73 -27.32
CA VAL A 652 -3.10 18.85 -28.25
C VAL A 652 -4.33 19.58 -27.77
N ILE A 653 -4.16 20.86 -27.43
CA ILE A 653 -5.19 21.74 -26.89
C ILE A 653 -5.18 23.03 -27.72
N PRO A 654 -6.04 23.16 -28.77
CA PRO A 654 -5.97 24.25 -29.74
C PRO A 654 -6.38 25.61 -29.18
N VAL A 655 -7.19 25.65 -28.13
CA VAL A 655 -7.72 26.90 -27.56
C VAL A 655 -6.77 27.46 -26.51
N SER A 656 -6.52 28.77 -26.57
CA SER A 656 -5.66 29.51 -25.65
C SER A 656 -6.02 29.25 -24.18
N TYR A 657 -5.03 28.96 -23.35
CA TYR A 657 -5.19 28.52 -21.98
C TYR A 657 -4.42 29.39 -20.99
N THR A 658 -5.00 29.71 -19.86
CA THR A 658 -4.38 30.61 -18.87
C THR A 658 -3.53 29.91 -17.83
N HIS A 659 -3.62 28.57 -17.66
CA HIS A 659 -2.93 27.84 -16.58
C HIS A 659 -2.50 26.40 -16.96
N LEU A 660 -1.70 26.25 -18.02
CA LEU A 660 -1.02 24.98 -18.31
C LEU A 660 0.23 24.86 -17.46
N THR A 661 0.29 23.85 -16.60
CA THR A 661 1.55 23.43 -15.98
C THR A 661 2.29 22.55 -16.99
N LEU A 662 3.17 23.15 -17.80
CA LEU A 662 4.05 22.38 -18.65
C LEU A 662 5.01 21.55 -17.78
N PRO A 663 5.30 20.28 -18.12
CA PRO A 663 6.35 19.55 -17.45
C PRO A 663 7.65 20.35 -17.60
N THR A 664 8.20 20.79 -16.49
CA THR A 664 9.54 21.39 -16.47
C THR A 664 10.52 20.31 -16.94
N LYS A 665 11.09 20.50 -18.12
CA LYS A 665 12.31 19.78 -18.49
C LYS A 665 13.37 20.19 -17.47
N ALA A 666 13.76 19.28 -16.58
CA ALA A 666 15.00 19.39 -15.83
C ALA A 666 16.17 19.02 -16.75
#